data_f3d72b91b0e38054e5fef6629c41b5b2
#
_entry.id   f3d72b91b0e38054e5fef6629c41b5b2
#
_cell.length_a   1.000
_cell.length_b   1.000
_cell.length_c   1.000
_cell.angle_alpha   90.00
_cell.angle_beta   90.00
_cell.angle_gamma   90.00
#
_symmetry.space_group_name_H-M   'P 1'
#
loop_
_entity.id
_entity.type
_entity.pdbx_description
1 polymer ?
#
loop_
_entity_poly.entity_id
_entity_poly.type
_entity_poly.pdbx_seq_one_letter_code
_entity_poly.pdbx_strand_id
1 'polypeptide(L)'
;MKHFFLALFLLCNVMVQAQQIDLSGIWHFAIDRNNVGIAEKWYERLLPEEVSLPGSTMTNGKGDPVNVDTKWTASMIDSTFYTADRYARYRHPDNFKVSFFLQPDKYYAGVAWYQREVTIPAEWKDKVINLFLERCHWESRIWIDGREAGMQNTLSAPQEYDLTELLAPGKHLISIRVDNRVREINPGVDAHSVTDHTQGNWNGIVGSMYLEAKPEVCIERVDVYPLLSKKELKLKLNVANHEEQSIQTDLVFRLEGSETVHSYTLQSGNNGLEVTLPLSEKIAYWDEFHPNLYDLTVTLQAQNVGTDTKTVTFGCREWEVKDGAIYLNGRPAFMRGTLHCAAFPLTGYPSTNKEEWLRELRICQSYGINHIRFHSWCPPEAAFQAADELGMYFQVECSAWAAVGDGLPVDSFLYAEAAAIVKAYGNHPSFCMMAYGNEPGGKKQKEWLSAFVTYWKSQDNRRMYTSSAGWPNLPESDFLIHAQPRIQGWGAGLTSIINAEEPSTSYDWSGYTLNFNQPFISHEIGQWCAYPNYKEMQKYTGVYKARNFEIFQATLQENGLIHLADSFLLASGKLQNLCYKADIEAALRTPKLGGFQLLGLNDFPGQCTALVGALDVFWEEKGYATATDYSRFCNSLVPLARMKKLVYENNETFAADVEVANYRDELVHPEISWRVKDALGKVLRQGTLTADKLNIGNCQQVGSISFDLNDIQQAARLNLEVSVNGTINDWNFWVYPSRKVEEVNKGILLTDRLNREALNQLKKGGKVLLSLRKGTLSKEFGGDIAIGFSSIFWNTAMTKGQAPHTLGILCNPSHPALSAFPTEYHSDYQWWDAMSHSGAISYAGLSENIHPIVHVIDDWFTNRPLALVFEVKVGKGKLLVSGIDFHQDMESRPAARQLLYSLKQYMKSDAFRPDTEISVEIINQLITDQI
;
A
#
# COMPACT_ATOMS: atom_id res chain seq x y z
N MET A 1 -7.24 51.16 -61.04
CA MET A 1 -7.77 49.96 -61.68
C MET A 1 -6.67 48.96 -61.94
N LYS A 2 -6.49 47.94 -61.16
CA LYS A 2 -5.85 46.65 -61.50
C LYS A 2 -6.06 45.76 -60.28
N HIS A 3 -6.99 44.86 -60.37
CA HIS A 3 -7.26 43.81 -59.37
C HIS A 3 -6.17 42.75 -59.44
N PHE A 4 -5.47 42.47 -58.34
CA PHE A 4 -4.63 41.32 -58.15
C PHE A 4 -5.46 40.30 -57.31
N PHE A 5 -5.88 39.19 -57.94
CA PHE A 5 -6.41 38.03 -57.27
C PHE A 5 -5.23 37.27 -56.66
N LEU A 6 -5.16 37.24 -55.33
CA LEU A 6 -4.28 36.37 -54.58
C LEU A 6 -5.05 35.09 -54.25
N ALA A 7 -4.80 34.02 -55.00
CA ALA A 7 -5.34 32.70 -54.66
C ALA A 7 -4.56 32.12 -53.50
N LEU A 8 -5.18 32.15 -52.31
CA LEU A 8 -4.66 31.50 -51.13
C LEU A 8 -4.95 30.00 -51.22
N PHE A 9 -3.94 29.18 -51.57
CA PHE A 9 -4.02 27.72 -51.42
C PHE A 9 -3.97 27.41 -49.91
N LEU A 10 -5.14 27.22 -49.28
CA LEU A 10 -5.25 26.52 -48.02
C LEU A 10 -4.95 25.04 -48.28
N LEU A 11 -3.75 24.61 -48.02
CA LEU A 11 -3.40 23.22 -47.78
C LEU A 11 -4.05 22.85 -46.45
N CYS A 12 -5.27 22.34 -46.47
CA CYS A 12 -5.83 21.53 -45.38
C CYS A 12 -4.97 20.25 -45.28
N ASN A 13 -3.95 20.25 -44.41
CA ASN A 13 -3.43 18.99 -43.90
C ASN A 13 -4.56 18.34 -43.11
N VAL A 14 -5.37 17.50 -43.75
CA VAL A 14 -6.25 16.55 -43.07
C VAL A 14 -5.29 15.52 -42.48
N MET A 15 -4.99 15.63 -41.18
CA MET A 15 -4.46 14.49 -40.45
C MET A 15 -5.51 13.39 -40.59
N VAL A 16 -5.20 12.34 -41.31
CA VAL A 16 -6.02 11.13 -41.34
C VAL A 16 -5.80 10.42 -40.01
N GLN A 17 -6.54 10.83 -39.00
CA GLN A 17 -6.67 10.07 -37.78
C GLN A 17 -7.40 8.75 -38.15
N ALA A 18 -6.95 7.64 -37.58
CA ALA A 18 -7.62 6.34 -37.77
C ALA A 18 -9.12 6.51 -37.52
N GLN A 19 -9.93 6.01 -38.45
CA GLN A 19 -11.38 6.09 -38.28
C GLN A 19 -11.80 5.12 -37.21
N GLN A 20 -12.52 5.58 -36.19
CA GLN A 20 -12.99 4.76 -35.09
C GLN A 20 -14.49 4.76 -34.94
N ILE A 21 -15.05 3.62 -34.53
CA ILE A 21 -16.45 3.48 -34.12
C ILE A 21 -16.43 3.12 -32.63
N ASP A 22 -16.90 4.03 -31.78
CA ASP A 22 -17.08 3.80 -30.37
C ASP A 22 -18.12 2.71 -30.10
N LEU A 23 -17.76 1.74 -29.28
CA LEU A 23 -18.63 0.62 -28.90
C LEU A 23 -19.22 0.79 -27.50
N SER A 24 -19.02 1.93 -26.83
CA SER A 24 -19.65 2.21 -25.54
C SER A 24 -21.17 2.37 -25.66
N GLY A 25 -21.92 2.03 -24.60
CA GLY A 25 -23.36 2.16 -24.53
C GLY A 25 -24.09 0.86 -24.19
N ILE A 26 -25.31 0.70 -24.68
CA ILE A 26 -26.15 -0.47 -24.35
C ILE A 26 -25.77 -1.67 -25.21
N TRP A 27 -25.63 -2.81 -24.55
CA TRP A 27 -25.35 -4.12 -25.12
C TRP A 27 -26.43 -5.13 -24.72
N HIS A 28 -26.85 -6.00 -25.59
CA HIS A 28 -27.62 -7.19 -25.25
C HIS A 28 -26.77 -8.14 -24.41
N PHE A 29 -27.38 -8.84 -23.43
CA PHE A 29 -26.65 -9.56 -22.40
C PHE A 29 -27.33 -10.84 -21.97
N ALA A 30 -26.57 -11.85 -21.57
CA ALA A 30 -27.04 -13.00 -20.82
C ALA A 30 -25.92 -13.63 -19.97
N ILE A 31 -26.26 -14.10 -18.77
CA ILE A 31 -25.41 -14.95 -17.94
C ILE A 31 -25.54 -16.40 -18.38
N ASP A 32 -24.45 -17.06 -18.70
CA ASP A 32 -24.38 -18.47 -19.11
C ASP A 32 -23.89 -19.37 -17.96
N ARG A 33 -24.77 -19.60 -16.98
CA ARG A 33 -24.43 -20.38 -15.78
C ARG A 33 -23.98 -21.82 -16.08
N ASN A 34 -24.52 -22.40 -17.13
CA ASN A 34 -24.24 -23.79 -17.52
C ASN A 34 -23.18 -23.94 -18.61
N ASN A 35 -22.61 -22.79 -19.07
CA ASN A 35 -21.65 -22.73 -20.16
C ASN A 35 -22.13 -23.46 -21.45
N VAL A 36 -23.39 -23.27 -21.81
CA VAL A 36 -24.05 -23.89 -22.95
C VAL A 36 -24.10 -22.98 -24.18
N GLY A 37 -23.80 -21.69 -24.05
CA GLY A 37 -24.02 -20.68 -25.08
C GLY A 37 -23.29 -20.97 -26.40
N ILE A 38 -22.10 -21.60 -26.38
CA ILE A 38 -21.41 -22.04 -27.59
C ILE A 38 -22.18 -23.19 -28.24
N ALA A 39 -22.59 -24.21 -27.50
CA ALA A 39 -23.30 -25.37 -28.01
C ALA A 39 -24.70 -25.00 -28.52
N GLU A 40 -25.37 -24.08 -27.88
CA GLU A 40 -26.68 -23.56 -28.26
C GLU A 40 -26.61 -22.35 -29.20
N LYS A 41 -25.40 -21.99 -29.65
CA LYS A 41 -25.16 -20.92 -30.64
C LYS A 41 -25.81 -19.60 -30.27
N TRP A 42 -25.57 -19.16 -29.01
CA TRP A 42 -26.13 -17.87 -28.55
C TRP A 42 -25.69 -16.69 -29.41
N TYR A 43 -24.53 -16.81 -30.05
CA TYR A 43 -24.00 -15.82 -30.99
C TYR A 43 -24.78 -15.70 -32.31
N GLU A 44 -25.76 -16.55 -32.59
CA GLU A 44 -26.63 -16.49 -33.77
C GLU A 44 -28.03 -15.84 -33.49
N ARG A 45 -28.33 -15.48 -32.23
CA ARG A 45 -29.59 -14.86 -31.81
C ARG A 45 -29.37 -13.73 -30.84
N LEU A 46 -30.27 -12.73 -30.81
CA LEU A 46 -30.19 -11.64 -29.82
C LEU A 46 -30.46 -12.15 -28.42
N LEU A 47 -29.67 -11.66 -27.48
CA LEU A 47 -29.79 -11.99 -26.03
C LEU A 47 -30.90 -11.15 -25.41
N PRO A 48 -31.57 -11.69 -24.33
CA PRO A 48 -32.83 -11.13 -23.82
C PRO A 48 -32.67 -9.93 -22.86
N GLU A 49 -31.50 -9.77 -22.24
CA GLU A 49 -31.25 -8.71 -21.24
C GLU A 49 -30.37 -7.60 -21.81
N GLU A 50 -30.21 -6.52 -21.09
CA GLU A 50 -29.35 -5.40 -21.46
C GLU A 50 -28.42 -5.03 -20.30
N VAL A 51 -27.23 -4.52 -20.67
CA VAL A 51 -26.22 -3.93 -19.77
C VAL A 51 -25.56 -2.74 -20.45
N SER A 52 -24.97 -1.88 -19.63
CA SER A 52 -24.14 -0.77 -20.12
C SER A 52 -22.65 -1.18 -20.10
N LEU A 53 -21.99 -0.99 -21.24
CA LEU A 53 -20.53 -1.11 -21.37
C LEU A 53 -19.93 0.25 -21.78
N PRO A 54 -18.73 0.60 -21.33
CA PRO A 54 -17.84 -0.13 -20.39
C PRO A 54 -18.47 -0.35 -19.01
N GLY A 55 -18.21 -1.52 -18.41
CA GLY A 55 -18.73 -1.89 -17.11
C GLY A 55 -18.59 -3.38 -16.81
N SER A 56 -18.97 -3.76 -15.60
CA SER A 56 -18.97 -5.16 -15.16
C SER A 56 -20.40 -5.67 -14.87
N THR A 57 -20.53 -6.99 -14.68
CA THR A 57 -21.78 -7.58 -14.18
C THR A 57 -22.20 -6.92 -12.85
N MET A 58 -21.26 -6.67 -11.93
CA MET A 58 -21.56 -6.05 -10.63
C MET A 58 -22.09 -4.62 -10.78
N THR A 59 -21.45 -3.76 -11.59
CA THR A 59 -21.89 -2.37 -11.78
C THR A 59 -23.22 -2.28 -12.54
N ASN A 60 -23.59 -3.33 -13.29
CA ASN A 60 -24.88 -3.46 -13.95
C ASN A 60 -25.93 -4.19 -13.07
N GLY A 61 -25.61 -4.50 -11.80
CA GLY A 61 -26.54 -5.18 -10.90
C GLY A 61 -26.85 -6.63 -11.30
N LYS A 62 -26.00 -7.26 -12.10
CA LYS A 62 -26.13 -8.65 -12.58
C LYS A 62 -25.34 -9.60 -11.70
N GLY A 63 -25.73 -10.87 -11.69
CA GLY A 63 -25.15 -11.94 -10.86
C GLY A 63 -26.11 -12.48 -9.81
N ASP A 64 -25.60 -13.36 -8.96
CA ASP A 64 -26.39 -14.02 -7.93
C ASP A 64 -26.27 -13.25 -6.59
N PRO A 65 -27.36 -13.17 -5.79
CA PRO A 65 -27.27 -12.61 -4.44
C PRO A 65 -26.25 -13.40 -3.59
N VAL A 66 -25.39 -12.71 -2.86
CA VAL A 66 -24.42 -13.38 -1.99
C VAL A 66 -25.11 -14.00 -0.77
N ASN A 67 -24.64 -15.18 -0.40
CA ASN A 67 -25.13 -15.94 0.75
C ASN A 67 -24.04 -16.91 1.26
N VAL A 68 -24.37 -17.75 2.23
CA VAL A 68 -23.44 -18.71 2.84
C VAL A 68 -22.87 -19.74 1.83
N ASP A 69 -23.58 -20.00 0.74
CA ASP A 69 -23.19 -20.98 -0.30
C ASP A 69 -22.41 -20.35 -1.46
N THR A 70 -22.19 -19.04 -1.45
CA THR A 70 -21.47 -18.31 -2.50
C THR A 70 -20.07 -18.91 -2.70
N LYS A 71 -19.75 -19.27 -3.96
CA LYS A 71 -18.46 -19.84 -4.34
C LYS A 71 -17.52 -18.72 -4.76
N TRP A 72 -16.77 -18.23 -3.79
CA TRP A 72 -15.76 -17.20 -4.02
C TRP A 72 -14.57 -17.74 -4.81
N THR A 73 -13.93 -16.90 -5.60
CA THR A 73 -12.65 -17.22 -6.26
C THR A 73 -11.51 -17.24 -5.25
N ALA A 74 -11.49 -16.29 -4.33
CA ALA A 74 -10.44 -16.14 -3.33
C ALA A 74 -10.66 -17.00 -2.08
N SER A 75 -9.61 -17.14 -1.26
CA SER A 75 -9.67 -17.77 0.06
C SER A 75 -10.32 -16.82 1.08
N MET A 76 -11.59 -16.46 0.88
CA MET A 76 -12.25 -15.39 1.63
C MET A 76 -12.62 -15.73 3.06
N ILE A 77 -12.55 -16.98 3.50
CA ILE A 77 -13.29 -17.34 4.70
C ILE A 77 -12.42 -17.95 5.76
N ASP A 78 -12.35 -17.25 6.89
CA ASP A 78 -12.01 -17.83 8.18
C ASP A 78 -13.03 -18.92 8.55
N SER A 79 -12.55 -20.13 8.83
CA SER A 79 -13.39 -21.27 9.23
C SER A 79 -14.28 -20.96 10.45
N THR A 80 -13.87 -20.02 11.32
CA THR A 80 -14.63 -19.59 12.48
C THR A 80 -15.92 -18.87 12.10
N PHE A 81 -16.00 -18.24 10.92
CA PHE A 81 -17.24 -17.64 10.43
C PHE A 81 -18.36 -18.67 10.32
N TYR A 82 -18.05 -19.89 9.91
CA TYR A 82 -19.06 -20.96 9.75
C TYR A 82 -19.42 -21.68 11.06
N THR A 83 -18.52 -21.69 12.04
CA THR A 83 -18.62 -22.56 13.22
C THR A 83 -18.87 -21.78 14.50
N ALA A 84 -18.35 -20.56 14.67
CA ALA A 84 -18.48 -19.82 15.90
C ALA A 84 -19.88 -19.24 16.09
N ASP A 85 -20.42 -19.38 17.32
CA ASP A 85 -21.76 -18.90 17.69
C ASP A 85 -21.91 -17.38 17.53
N ARG A 86 -20.83 -16.60 17.78
CA ARG A 86 -20.84 -15.14 17.60
C ARG A 86 -21.22 -14.69 16.17
N TYR A 87 -20.98 -15.53 15.16
CA TYR A 87 -21.32 -15.25 13.77
C TYR A 87 -22.63 -15.90 13.31
N ALA A 88 -23.33 -16.69 14.15
CA ALA A 88 -24.56 -17.40 13.76
C ALA A 88 -25.62 -16.45 13.17
N ARG A 89 -25.80 -15.28 13.79
CA ARG A 89 -26.76 -14.25 13.32
C ARG A 89 -26.43 -13.67 11.95
N TYR A 90 -25.17 -13.75 11.53
CA TYR A 90 -24.68 -13.21 10.25
C TYR A 90 -24.65 -14.27 9.13
N ARG A 91 -24.98 -15.52 9.43
CA ARG A 91 -25.20 -16.59 8.44
C ARG A 91 -26.64 -16.69 7.97
N HIS A 92 -27.56 -15.99 8.62
CA HIS A 92 -28.97 -15.97 8.23
C HIS A 92 -29.17 -15.19 6.92
N PRO A 93 -30.00 -15.69 5.97
CA PRO A 93 -30.20 -15.03 4.66
C PRO A 93 -30.58 -13.54 4.76
N ASP A 94 -31.43 -13.18 5.73
CA ASP A 94 -31.90 -11.80 5.91
C ASP A 94 -30.85 -10.87 6.56
N ASN A 95 -29.73 -11.41 7.03
CA ASN A 95 -28.66 -10.65 7.71
C ASN A 95 -27.28 -11.22 7.36
N PHE A 96 -27.10 -11.68 6.12
CA PHE A 96 -25.84 -12.26 5.71
C PHE A 96 -24.74 -11.21 5.64
N LYS A 97 -23.65 -11.41 6.40
CA LYS A 97 -22.47 -10.52 6.43
C LYS A 97 -21.23 -11.37 6.62
N VAL A 98 -20.31 -11.26 5.69
CA VAL A 98 -19.01 -11.95 5.78
C VAL A 98 -18.10 -11.19 6.75
N SER A 99 -17.47 -11.88 7.68
CA SER A 99 -16.47 -11.29 8.57
C SER A 99 -15.16 -11.02 7.82
N PHE A 100 -14.46 -9.96 8.18
CA PHE A 100 -13.11 -9.58 7.69
C PHE A 100 -12.97 -9.18 6.21
N PHE A 101 -14.02 -9.25 5.40
CA PHE A 101 -13.96 -8.93 3.97
C PHE A 101 -15.04 -7.94 3.59
N LEU A 102 -14.80 -7.13 2.56
CA LEU A 102 -15.84 -6.36 1.91
C LEU A 102 -16.80 -7.32 1.19
N GLN A 103 -18.04 -6.93 1.06
CA GLN A 103 -19.08 -7.78 0.50
C GLN A 103 -19.83 -7.08 -0.63
N PRO A 104 -19.88 -7.66 -1.85
CA PRO A 104 -20.77 -7.14 -2.89
C PRO A 104 -22.22 -7.60 -2.62
N ASP A 105 -23.19 -6.87 -3.17
CA ASP A 105 -24.60 -7.28 -3.11
C ASP A 105 -24.89 -8.47 -4.04
N LYS A 106 -24.15 -8.54 -5.16
CA LYS A 106 -24.23 -9.64 -6.14
C LYS A 106 -22.83 -10.08 -6.55
N TYR A 107 -22.70 -11.35 -6.84
CA TYR A 107 -21.45 -11.97 -7.26
C TYR A 107 -21.67 -12.93 -8.43
N TYR A 108 -20.74 -12.97 -9.38
CA TYR A 108 -20.76 -13.93 -10.46
C TYR A 108 -19.35 -14.28 -10.95
N ALA A 109 -18.95 -15.55 -10.78
CA ALA A 109 -17.78 -16.13 -11.43
C ALA A 109 -18.24 -17.18 -12.43
N GLY A 110 -18.16 -16.86 -13.74
CA GLY A 110 -18.69 -17.69 -14.79
C GLY A 110 -18.65 -17.01 -16.15
N VAL A 111 -19.41 -17.59 -17.07
CA VAL A 111 -19.51 -17.09 -18.45
C VAL A 111 -20.64 -16.08 -18.60
N ALA A 112 -20.34 -14.94 -19.22
CA ALA A 112 -21.33 -13.96 -19.65
C ALA A 112 -21.17 -13.63 -21.13
N TRP A 113 -22.28 -13.32 -21.78
CA TRP A 113 -22.32 -12.97 -23.19
C TRP A 113 -22.82 -11.55 -23.37
N TYR A 114 -22.18 -10.83 -24.29
CA TYR A 114 -22.46 -9.45 -24.65
C TYR A 114 -22.62 -9.34 -26.15
N GLN A 115 -23.66 -8.66 -26.65
CA GLN A 115 -23.92 -8.54 -28.08
C GLN A 115 -24.30 -7.12 -28.49
N ARG A 116 -23.83 -6.69 -29.66
CA ARG A 116 -24.17 -5.39 -30.21
C ARG A 116 -24.23 -5.46 -31.74
N GLU A 117 -25.28 -4.86 -32.32
CA GLU A 117 -25.32 -4.57 -33.73
C GLU A 117 -24.46 -3.33 -34.01
N VAL A 118 -23.62 -3.42 -35.05
CA VAL A 118 -22.80 -2.33 -35.55
C VAL A 118 -23.02 -2.14 -37.04
N THR A 119 -22.77 -0.94 -37.52
CA THR A 119 -22.81 -0.66 -38.97
C THR A 119 -21.44 -0.22 -39.43
N ILE A 120 -20.79 -1.00 -40.28
CA ILE A 120 -19.49 -0.69 -40.87
C ILE A 120 -19.73 0.23 -42.07
N PRO A 121 -19.10 1.43 -42.10
CA PRO A 121 -19.24 2.40 -43.17
C PRO A 121 -18.66 1.90 -44.48
N ALA A 122 -19.22 2.42 -45.61
CA ALA A 122 -18.75 2.04 -46.95
C ALA A 122 -17.28 2.41 -47.21
N GLU A 123 -16.80 3.47 -46.62
CA GLU A 123 -15.40 3.94 -46.69
C GLU A 123 -14.39 3.06 -45.94
N TRP A 124 -14.84 2.08 -45.16
CA TRP A 124 -14.00 1.06 -44.54
C TRP A 124 -13.74 -0.15 -45.46
N LYS A 125 -14.32 -0.15 -46.65
CA LYS A 125 -13.97 -1.16 -47.63
C LYS A 125 -12.45 -1.13 -47.90
N ASP A 126 -11.86 -2.29 -48.00
CA ASP A 126 -10.43 -2.49 -48.27
C ASP A 126 -9.54 -1.81 -47.15
N LYS A 127 -9.99 -1.82 -45.89
CA LYS A 127 -9.25 -1.37 -44.70
C LYS A 127 -8.98 -2.57 -43.80
N VAL A 128 -7.91 -2.47 -43.04
CA VAL A 128 -7.68 -3.37 -41.90
C VAL A 128 -8.60 -2.93 -40.76
N ILE A 129 -9.43 -3.84 -40.23
CA ILE A 129 -10.41 -3.51 -39.20
C ILE A 129 -10.05 -4.29 -37.92
N ASN A 130 -9.72 -3.56 -36.86
CA ASN A 130 -9.40 -4.13 -35.57
C ASN A 130 -10.47 -3.80 -34.51
N LEU A 131 -10.79 -4.75 -33.66
CA LEU A 131 -11.52 -4.52 -32.41
C LEU A 131 -10.51 -4.33 -31.29
N PHE A 132 -10.65 -3.23 -30.55
CA PHE A 132 -9.87 -2.92 -29.36
C PHE A 132 -10.76 -2.97 -28.11
N LEU A 133 -10.34 -3.75 -27.09
CA LEU A 133 -10.94 -3.84 -25.76
C LEU A 133 -9.84 -3.51 -24.74
N GLU A 134 -9.90 -2.35 -24.09
CA GLU A 134 -8.84 -1.87 -23.20
C GLU A 134 -8.58 -2.83 -22.05
N ARG A 135 -9.65 -3.29 -21.39
CA ARG A 135 -9.52 -4.25 -20.29
C ARG A 135 -10.75 -5.14 -20.21
N CYS A 136 -10.56 -6.36 -20.61
CA CYS A 136 -11.55 -7.42 -20.50
C CYS A 136 -11.15 -8.35 -19.34
N HIS A 137 -12.06 -8.79 -18.52
CA HIS A 137 -11.71 -9.64 -17.39
C HIS A 137 -12.47 -10.98 -17.46
N TRP A 138 -11.79 -12.06 -17.93
CA TRP A 138 -10.44 -11.94 -18.47
C TRP A 138 -10.27 -12.75 -19.78
N GLU A 139 -10.83 -13.98 -19.93
CA GLU A 139 -10.86 -14.69 -21.22
C GLU A 139 -12.01 -14.15 -22.07
N SER A 140 -11.72 -13.54 -23.20
CA SER A 140 -12.75 -13.15 -24.16
C SER A 140 -12.68 -14.00 -25.42
N ARG A 141 -13.83 -14.25 -26.04
CA ARG A 141 -13.97 -14.93 -27.32
C ARG A 141 -15.00 -14.21 -28.15
N ILE A 142 -14.69 -13.96 -29.41
CA ILE A 142 -15.44 -13.07 -30.29
C ILE A 142 -16.07 -13.84 -31.46
N TRP A 143 -17.30 -13.47 -31.83
CA TRP A 143 -17.99 -13.91 -33.06
C TRP A 143 -18.53 -12.70 -33.78
N ILE A 144 -18.45 -12.74 -35.14
CA ILE A 144 -19.06 -11.78 -36.02
C ILE A 144 -20.04 -12.56 -36.89
N ASP A 145 -21.36 -12.22 -36.83
CA ASP A 145 -22.43 -12.90 -37.60
C ASP A 145 -22.36 -14.43 -37.49
N GLY A 146 -22.02 -14.95 -36.30
CA GLY A 146 -21.91 -16.37 -36.06
C GLY A 146 -20.55 -17.01 -36.42
N ARG A 147 -19.62 -16.28 -37.05
CA ARG A 147 -18.27 -16.75 -37.37
C ARG A 147 -17.30 -16.35 -36.24
N GLU A 148 -16.56 -17.31 -35.72
CA GLU A 148 -15.59 -17.06 -34.65
C GLU A 148 -14.35 -16.29 -35.13
N ALA A 149 -13.99 -15.21 -34.43
CA ALA A 149 -12.83 -14.39 -34.73
C ALA A 149 -11.60 -14.77 -33.91
N GLY A 150 -11.79 -15.46 -32.79
CA GLY A 150 -10.69 -15.91 -31.93
C GLY A 150 -10.93 -15.71 -30.43
N MET A 151 -9.88 -15.99 -29.64
CA MET A 151 -9.86 -15.90 -28.17
C MET A 151 -8.60 -15.24 -27.68
N GLN A 152 -8.71 -14.41 -26.63
CA GLN A 152 -7.61 -13.84 -25.87
C GLN A 152 -7.88 -13.94 -24.36
N ASN A 153 -6.81 -13.95 -23.56
CA ASN A 153 -6.92 -14.16 -22.13
C ASN A 153 -5.90 -13.36 -21.30
N THR A 154 -5.38 -12.24 -21.81
CA THR A 154 -4.56 -11.35 -20.98
C THR A 154 -5.39 -10.71 -19.86
N LEU A 155 -4.84 -10.66 -18.64
CA LEU A 155 -5.48 -10.06 -17.46
C LEU A 155 -5.32 -8.55 -17.39
N SER A 156 -4.23 -8.01 -17.94
CA SER A 156 -3.75 -6.67 -17.60
C SER A 156 -3.51 -5.76 -18.81
N ALA A 157 -3.47 -6.31 -20.00
CA ALA A 157 -3.22 -5.56 -21.22
C ALA A 157 -4.47 -5.53 -22.12
N PRO A 158 -4.56 -4.59 -23.07
CA PRO A 158 -5.63 -4.58 -24.05
C PRO A 158 -5.70 -5.87 -24.87
N GLN A 159 -6.91 -6.25 -25.24
CA GLN A 159 -7.19 -7.36 -26.12
C GLN A 159 -7.57 -6.80 -27.50
N GLU A 160 -6.80 -7.17 -28.53
CA GLU A 160 -6.97 -6.67 -29.90
C GLU A 160 -7.28 -7.84 -30.84
N TYR A 161 -8.31 -7.70 -31.69
CA TYR A 161 -8.72 -8.72 -32.66
C TYR A 161 -8.73 -8.14 -34.07
N ASP A 162 -8.04 -8.81 -35.00
CA ASP A 162 -8.16 -8.53 -36.43
C ASP A 162 -9.47 -9.10 -36.95
N LEU A 163 -10.37 -8.21 -37.39
CA LEU A 163 -11.70 -8.54 -37.93
C LEU A 163 -11.83 -8.27 -39.43
N THR A 164 -10.72 -7.99 -40.10
CA THR A 164 -10.68 -7.59 -41.52
C THR A 164 -11.47 -8.53 -42.41
N GLU A 165 -11.28 -9.84 -42.29
CA GLU A 165 -11.95 -10.88 -43.08
C GLU A 165 -13.41 -11.14 -42.67
N LEU A 166 -13.88 -10.51 -41.58
CA LEU A 166 -15.20 -10.76 -41.00
C LEU A 166 -16.14 -9.56 -41.13
N LEU A 167 -15.61 -8.34 -41.23
CA LEU A 167 -16.38 -7.11 -41.28
C LEU A 167 -16.31 -6.44 -42.66
N ALA A 168 -17.31 -6.67 -43.49
CA ALA A 168 -17.52 -5.89 -44.72
C ALA A 168 -18.40 -4.66 -44.43
N PRO A 169 -18.46 -3.65 -45.33
CA PRO A 169 -19.43 -2.57 -45.18
C PRO A 169 -20.88 -3.08 -45.06
N GLY A 170 -21.60 -2.64 -44.01
CA GLY A 170 -22.96 -3.11 -43.72
C GLY A 170 -23.23 -3.32 -42.24
N LYS A 171 -24.36 -3.96 -41.94
CA LYS A 171 -24.74 -4.30 -40.55
C LYS A 171 -24.17 -5.65 -40.15
N HIS A 172 -23.62 -5.71 -38.95
CA HIS A 172 -23.04 -6.91 -38.36
C HIS A 172 -23.45 -7.05 -36.91
N LEU A 173 -23.53 -8.29 -36.41
CA LEU A 173 -23.71 -8.60 -34.98
C LEU A 173 -22.36 -9.01 -34.39
N ILE A 174 -21.85 -8.24 -33.48
CA ILE A 174 -20.68 -8.60 -32.65
C ILE A 174 -21.18 -9.33 -31.41
N SER A 175 -20.67 -10.52 -31.16
CA SER A 175 -20.93 -11.30 -29.92
C SER A 175 -19.62 -11.55 -29.18
N ILE A 176 -19.55 -11.15 -27.89
CA ILE A 176 -18.40 -11.32 -27.02
C ILE A 176 -18.80 -12.22 -25.86
N ARG A 177 -18.09 -13.33 -25.69
CA ARG A 177 -18.19 -14.20 -24.53
C ARG A 177 -17.02 -13.87 -23.58
N VAL A 178 -17.32 -13.54 -22.33
CA VAL A 178 -16.32 -13.29 -21.29
C VAL A 178 -16.44 -14.34 -20.20
N ASP A 179 -15.30 -14.95 -19.82
CA ASP A 179 -15.21 -15.96 -18.76
C ASP A 179 -14.18 -15.52 -17.74
N ASN A 180 -14.61 -15.24 -16.51
CA ASN A 180 -13.74 -14.78 -15.42
C ASN A 180 -13.33 -15.89 -14.43
N ARG A 181 -13.58 -17.15 -14.76
CA ARG A 181 -13.21 -18.26 -13.85
C ARG A 181 -11.71 -18.54 -13.90
N VAL A 182 -11.13 -18.74 -12.73
CA VAL A 182 -9.79 -19.35 -12.60
C VAL A 182 -9.93 -20.86 -12.79
N ARG A 183 -9.21 -21.40 -13.78
CA ARG A 183 -9.31 -22.82 -14.18
C ARG A 183 -7.90 -23.41 -14.39
N GLU A 184 -7.59 -23.88 -15.62
CA GLU A 184 -6.31 -24.47 -15.99
C GLU A 184 -5.15 -23.48 -15.87
N ILE A 185 -5.39 -22.22 -16.23
CA ILE A 185 -4.49 -21.11 -15.98
C ILE A 185 -4.88 -20.53 -14.61
N ASN A 186 -4.00 -20.72 -13.63
CA ASN A 186 -4.23 -20.24 -12.26
C ASN A 186 -3.11 -19.28 -11.85
N PRO A 187 -3.34 -17.97 -11.93
CA PRO A 187 -2.39 -16.96 -11.50
C PRO A 187 -2.27 -16.85 -9.97
N GLY A 188 -2.98 -17.69 -9.23
CA GLY A 188 -3.17 -17.63 -7.78
C GLY A 188 -4.52 -17.01 -7.44
N VAL A 189 -5.37 -17.74 -6.72
CA VAL A 189 -6.73 -17.29 -6.36
C VAL A 189 -6.73 -16.05 -5.46
N ASP A 190 -5.63 -15.77 -4.77
CA ASP A 190 -5.43 -14.60 -3.92
C ASP A 190 -4.64 -13.48 -4.63
N ALA A 191 -4.20 -13.68 -5.90
CA ALA A 191 -3.59 -12.63 -6.70
C ALA A 191 -4.56 -11.46 -6.89
N HIS A 192 -4.10 -10.23 -6.68
CA HIS A 192 -4.98 -9.05 -6.72
C HIS A 192 -5.56 -8.76 -8.10
N SER A 193 -5.05 -9.41 -9.13
CA SER A 193 -5.64 -9.41 -10.48
C SER A 193 -6.97 -10.15 -10.57
N VAL A 194 -7.23 -11.16 -9.72
CA VAL A 194 -8.42 -12.04 -9.80
C VAL A 194 -9.13 -12.24 -8.46
N THR A 195 -8.57 -11.78 -7.34
CA THR A 195 -9.13 -12.05 -6.00
C THR A 195 -10.41 -11.26 -5.72
N ASP A 196 -11.30 -11.86 -4.94
CA ASP A 196 -12.48 -11.17 -4.38
C ASP A 196 -12.13 -10.27 -3.18
N HIS A 197 -10.89 -10.32 -2.69
CA HIS A 197 -10.44 -9.58 -1.50
C HIS A 197 -10.38 -8.07 -1.74
N THR A 198 -10.05 -7.62 -2.95
CA THR A 198 -9.76 -6.21 -3.24
C THR A 198 -10.60 -5.67 -4.39
N GLN A 199 -10.23 -5.94 -5.64
CA GLN A 199 -11.02 -5.49 -6.80
C GLN A 199 -12.24 -6.37 -7.09
N GLY A 200 -12.28 -7.60 -6.56
CA GLY A 200 -13.24 -8.61 -6.98
C GLY A 200 -12.87 -9.32 -8.28
N ASN A 201 -13.36 -10.55 -8.42
CA ASN A 201 -13.29 -11.27 -9.68
C ASN A 201 -14.49 -10.87 -10.56
N TRP A 202 -14.43 -9.65 -11.11
CA TRP A 202 -15.51 -9.09 -11.94
C TRP A 202 -15.59 -9.76 -13.33
N ASN A 203 -16.73 -9.67 -13.98
CA ASN A 203 -16.91 -10.08 -15.36
C ASN A 203 -17.39 -8.88 -16.18
N GLY A 204 -16.73 -8.57 -17.29
CA GLY A 204 -17.09 -7.43 -18.11
C GLY A 204 -15.95 -6.89 -18.97
N ILE A 205 -16.18 -5.70 -19.51
CA ILE A 205 -15.23 -4.96 -20.34
C ILE A 205 -15.23 -3.51 -19.83
N VAL A 206 -14.07 -2.99 -19.43
CA VAL A 206 -13.93 -1.63 -18.90
C VAL A 206 -12.89 -0.84 -19.71
N GLY A 207 -12.98 0.48 -19.60
CA GLY A 207 -12.15 1.38 -20.40
C GLY A 207 -12.62 1.52 -21.83
N SER A 208 -11.72 1.89 -22.71
CA SER A 208 -12.02 2.14 -24.12
C SER A 208 -12.37 0.85 -24.85
N MET A 209 -13.39 0.92 -25.68
CA MET A 209 -13.77 -0.17 -26.57
C MET A 209 -14.26 0.39 -27.92
N TYR A 210 -13.61 -0.01 -29.01
CA TYR A 210 -13.90 0.55 -30.32
C TYR A 210 -13.49 -0.40 -31.47
N LEU A 211 -14.06 -0.18 -32.64
CA LEU A 211 -13.53 -0.67 -33.92
C LEU A 211 -12.65 0.43 -34.52
N GLU A 212 -11.50 0.06 -35.08
CA GLU A 212 -10.58 0.96 -35.76
C GLU A 212 -10.33 0.47 -37.19
N ALA A 213 -10.39 1.38 -38.17
CA ALA A 213 -10.04 1.10 -39.54
C ALA A 213 -8.69 1.76 -39.92
N LYS A 214 -7.74 0.94 -40.37
CA LYS A 214 -6.40 1.35 -40.81
C LYS A 214 -6.18 1.10 -42.30
N PRO A 215 -5.24 1.81 -42.95
CA PRO A 215 -4.79 1.45 -44.27
C PRO A 215 -4.18 0.02 -44.31
N GLU A 216 -4.20 -0.61 -45.50
CA GLU A 216 -3.56 -1.93 -45.70
C GLU A 216 -2.04 -1.94 -45.43
N VAL A 217 -1.40 -0.79 -45.51
CA VAL A 217 -0.03 -0.62 -45.05
C VAL A 217 -0.04 0.32 -43.85
N CYS A 218 0.26 -0.20 -42.66
CA CYS A 218 0.11 0.54 -41.40
C CYS A 218 1.19 0.27 -40.37
N ILE A 219 1.36 1.23 -39.45
CA ILE A 219 2.29 1.14 -38.33
C ILE A 219 1.58 0.42 -37.16
N GLU A 220 1.97 -0.81 -36.90
CA GLU A 220 1.44 -1.59 -35.79
C GLU A 220 1.97 -1.13 -34.43
N ARG A 221 3.31 -0.98 -34.36
CA ARG A 221 4.00 -0.72 -33.11
C ARG A 221 5.24 0.16 -33.31
N VAL A 222 5.48 1.05 -32.34
CA VAL A 222 6.70 1.85 -32.20
C VAL A 222 7.20 1.72 -30.76
N ASP A 223 8.35 1.12 -30.56
CA ASP A 223 9.04 1.07 -29.26
C ASP A 223 10.19 2.06 -29.25
N VAL A 224 10.27 2.86 -28.20
CA VAL A 224 11.25 3.92 -28.04
C VAL A 224 12.25 3.52 -26.96
N TYR A 225 13.56 3.52 -27.32
CA TYR A 225 14.68 3.19 -26.45
C TYR A 225 15.66 4.38 -26.39
N PRO A 226 15.54 5.26 -25.39
CA PRO A 226 16.52 6.32 -25.16
C PRO A 226 17.89 5.70 -24.81
N LEU A 227 18.95 6.13 -25.48
CA LEU A 227 20.34 5.76 -25.23
C LEU A 227 21.11 7.02 -24.84
N LEU A 228 21.02 7.45 -23.58
CA LEU A 228 21.49 8.74 -23.11
C LEU A 228 22.99 8.89 -23.25
N SER A 229 23.76 7.83 -22.96
CA SER A 229 25.21 7.79 -23.07
C SER A 229 25.70 8.00 -24.50
N LYS A 230 24.89 7.67 -25.51
CA LYS A 230 25.19 7.84 -26.93
C LYS A 230 24.53 9.08 -27.53
N LYS A 231 23.67 9.76 -26.80
CA LYS A 231 22.80 10.84 -27.32
C LYS A 231 21.96 10.37 -28.53
N GLU A 232 21.39 9.18 -28.44
CA GLU A 232 20.61 8.54 -29.50
C GLU A 232 19.28 8.07 -28.99
N LEU A 233 18.30 8.00 -29.89
CA LEU A 233 17.00 7.38 -29.69
C LEU A 233 16.92 6.18 -30.63
N LYS A 234 17.01 4.97 -30.11
CA LYS A 234 16.80 3.75 -30.91
C LYS A 234 15.31 3.45 -30.93
N LEU A 235 14.77 3.25 -32.10
CA LEU A 235 13.38 2.87 -32.35
C LEU A 235 13.31 1.44 -32.88
N LYS A 236 12.35 0.67 -32.41
CA LYS A 236 11.94 -0.59 -33.04
C LYS A 236 10.51 -0.43 -33.51
N LEU A 237 10.28 -0.66 -34.77
CA LEU A 237 8.97 -0.53 -35.39
C LEU A 237 8.51 -1.88 -35.93
N ASN A 238 7.21 -2.13 -35.83
CA ASN A 238 6.53 -3.18 -36.61
C ASN A 238 5.56 -2.50 -37.59
N VAL A 239 5.77 -2.74 -38.88
CA VAL A 239 4.95 -2.17 -39.95
C VAL A 239 4.36 -3.33 -40.75
N ALA A 240 3.03 -3.38 -40.80
CA ALA A 240 2.32 -4.39 -41.57
C ALA A 240 2.09 -3.91 -42.99
N ASN A 241 2.30 -4.79 -43.97
CA ASN A 241 1.93 -4.64 -45.37
C ASN A 241 0.97 -5.79 -45.72
N HIS A 242 -0.33 -5.50 -45.75
CA HIS A 242 -1.38 -6.48 -46.10
C HIS A 242 -1.55 -6.66 -47.60
N GLU A 243 -0.83 -5.86 -48.44
CA GLU A 243 -0.78 -6.06 -49.89
C GLU A 243 0.02 -7.33 -50.25
N GLU A 244 -0.34 -7.97 -51.36
CA GLU A 244 0.38 -9.16 -51.84
C GLU A 244 1.79 -8.86 -52.35
N GLN A 245 2.10 -7.59 -52.69
CA GLN A 245 3.36 -7.15 -53.29
C GLN A 245 4.17 -6.32 -52.31
N SER A 246 5.50 -6.29 -52.58
CA SER A 246 6.38 -5.37 -51.85
C SER A 246 6.11 -3.92 -52.21
N ILE A 247 6.16 -3.02 -51.24
CA ILE A 247 5.84 -1.60 -51.42
C ILE A 247 7.04 -0.74 -50.98
N GLN A 248 7.32 0.31 -51.76
CA GLN A 248 8.23 1.39 -51.39
C GLN A 248 7.50 2.39 -50.50
N THR A 249 8.08 2.73 -49.37
CA THR A 249 7.50 3.67 -48.41
C THR A 249 8.57 4.55 -47.81
N ASP A 250 8.15 5.76 -47.41
CA ASP A 250 8.96 6.65 -46.58
C ASP A 250 8.35 6.67 -45.17
N LEU A 251 9.21 6.49 -44.17
CA LEU A 251 8.91 6.74 -42.76
C LEU A 251 9.46 8.11 -42.38
N VAL A 252 8.56 9.01 -41.99
CA VAL A 252 8.89 10.38 -41.55
C VAL A 252 8.79 10.44 -40.03
N PHE A 253 9.88 10.73 -39.36
CA PHE A 253 9.98 10.85 -37.91
C PHE A 253 10.01 12.33 -37.51
N ARG A 254 9.08 12.78 -36.67
CA ARG A 254 9.05 14.15 -36.12
C ARG A 254 9.20 14.13 -34.62
N LEU A 255 10.21 14.85 -34.12
CA LEU A 255 10.51 15.02 -32.73
C LEU A 255 11.04 16.45 -32.48
N GLU A 256 10.35 17.22 -31.59
CA GLU A 256 10.74 18.56 -31.18
C GLU A 256 11.12 19.48 -32.35
N GLY A 257 10.33 19.47 -33.40
CA GLY A 257 10.50 20.31 -34.59
C GLY A 257 11.60 19.82 -35.57
N SER A 258 12.27 18.72 -35.25
CA SER A 258 13.17 18.01 -36.15
C SER A 258 12.43 16.99 -36.99
N GLU A 259 12.78 16.86 -38.26
CA GLU A 259 12.20 15.85 -39.14
C GLU A 259 13.34 15.00 -39.75
N THR A 260 13.17 13.70 -39.75
CA THR A 260 14.08 12.73 -40.37
C THR A 260 13.27 11.76 -41.22
N VAL A 261 13.77 11.46 -42.43
CA VAL A 261 13.10 10.57 -43.39
C VAL A 261 13.96 9.36 -43.69
N HIS A 262 13.38 8.17 -43.63
CA HIS A 262 14.03 6.93 -44.04
C HIS A 262 13.13 6.16 -45.01
N SER A 263 13.70 5.75 -46.15
CA SER A 263 12.99 4.98 -47.18
C SER A 263 13.18 3.46 -46.96
N TYR A 264 12.10 2.69 -47.07
CA TYR A 264 12.08 1.25 -46.91
C TYR A 264 11.35 0.54 -48.02
N THR A 265 11.74 -0.68 -48.33
CA THR A 265 10.92 -1.63 -49.09
C THR A 265 10.28 -2.61 -48.14
N LEU A 266 8.96 -2.50 -47.96
CA LEU A 266 8.20 -3.39 -47.07
C LEU A 266 7.77 -4.64 -47.85
N GLN A 267 8.10 -5.81 -47.37
CA GLN A 267 7.63 -7.08 -47.89
C GLN A 267 6.16 -7.32 -47.48
N SER A 268 5.42 -8.16 -48.21
CA SER A 268 4.11 -8.62 -47.76
C SER A 268 4.19 -9.25 -46.37
N GLY A 269 3.25 -8.92 -45.47
CA GLY A 269 3.25 -9.32 -44.07
C GLY A 269 3.94 -8.33 -43.15
N ASN A 270 4.38 -8.81 -42.00
CA ASN A 270 4.99 -7.98 -40.93
C ASN A 270 6.45 -7.70 -41.19
N ASN A 271 6.83 -6.41 -41.09
CA ASN A 271 8.21 -5.92 -41.25
C ASN A 271 8.72 -5.31 -39.95
N GLY A 272 9.70 -5.95 -39.33
CA GLY A 272 10.43 -5.39 -38.17
C GLY A 272 11.56 -4.46 -38.64
N LEU A 273 11.51 -3.18 -38.23
CA LEU A 273 12.48 -2.16 -38.61
C LEU A 273 13.18 -1.61 -37.37
N GLU A 274 14.47 -1.31 -37.49
CA GLU A 274 15.21 -0.58 -36.47
C GLU A 274 15.71 0.75 -37.06
N VAL A 275 15.52 1.85 -36.31
CA VAL A 275 15.93 3.19 -36.67
C VAL A 275 16.65 3.83 -35.51
N THR A 276 17.71 4.59 -35.78
CA THR A 276 18.39 5.38 -34.78
C THR A 276 18.29 6.87 -35.14
N LEU A 277 17.74 7.67 -34.25
CA LEU A 277 17.64 9.11 -34.39
C LEU A 277 18.59 9.79 -33.41
N PRO A 278 19.25 10.93 -33.79
CA PRO A 278 20.01 11.69 -32.84
C PRO A 278 19.13 12.39 -31.82
N LEU A 279 19.52 12.37 -30.56
CA LEU A 279 18.88 13.16 -29.51
C LEU A 279 19.45 14.57 -29.47
N SER A 280 18.59 15.57 -29.59
CA SER A 280 18.96 16.97 -29.42
C SER A 280 19.44 17.24 -28.01
N GLU A 281 20.43 18.12 -27.84
CA GLU A 281 20.88 18.61 -26.53
C GLU A 281 19.80 19.39 -25.75
N LYS A 282 18.71 19.77 -26.40
CA LYS A 282 17.57 20.43 -25.79
C LYS A 282 16.64 19.44 -25.05
N ILE A 283 16.78 18.15 -25.30
CA ILE A 283 15.98 17.12 -24.64
C ILE A 283 16.42 16.99 -23.19
N ALA A 284 15.53 17.35 -22.27
CA ALA A 284 15.73 17.16 -20.84
C ALA A 284 15.34 15.72 -20.43
N TYR A 285 15.99 15.22 -19.37
CA TYR A 285 15.73 13.88 -18.89
C TYR A 285 14.47 13.84 -18.04
N TRP A 286 13.88 12.65 -17.92
CA TRP A 286 12.72 12.37 -17.10
C TRP A 286 13.16 11.77 -15.76
N ASP A 287 12.68 12.33 -14.64
CA ASP A 287 12.83 11.82 -13.29
C ASP A 287 11.71 12.33 -12.38
N GLU A 288 11.74 11.99 -11.07
CA GLU A 288 10.73 12.41 -10.07
C GLU A 288 10.65 13.94 -9.87
N PHE A 289 11.67 14.71 -10.24
CA PHE A 289 11.75 16.16 -10.08
C PHE A 289 11.48 16.89 -11.39
N HIS A 290 11.75 16.25 -12.52
CA HIS A 290 11.67 16.79 -13.86
C HIS A 290 10.98 15.78 -14.80
N PRO A 291 9.65 15.63 -14.72
CA PRO A 291 8.93 14.62 -15.51
C PRO A 291 8.72 15.09 -16.96
N ASN A 292 9.83 15.31 -17.70
CA ASN A 292 9.80 15.81 -19.07
C ASN A 292 9.34 14.72 -20.04
N LEU A 293 8.29 15.01 -20.81
CA LEU A 293 7.70 14.12 -21.81
C LEU A 293 7.83 14.71 -23.20
N TYR A 294 7.95 13.84 -24.20
CA TYR A 294 8.09 14.18 -25.61
C TYR A 294 7.20 13.29 -26.48
N ASP A 295 6.66 13.87 -27.53
CA ASP A 295 5.87 13.15 -28.53
C ASP A 295 6.71 12.88 -29.78
N LEU A 296 6.91 11.60 -30.10
CA LEU A 296 7.47 11.14 -31.35
C LEU A 296 6.32 10.79 -32.30
N THR A 297 6.20 11.55 -33.39
CA THR A 297 5.24 11.22 -34.45
C THR A 297 5.98 10.49 -35.58
N VAL A 298 5.49 9.31 -35.92
CA VAL A 298 5.95 8.50 -37.05
C VAL A 298 4.86 8.49 -38.11
N THR A 299 5.14 8.97 -39.28
CA THR A 299 4.22 8.98 -40.44
C THR A 299 4.77 8.08 -41.53
N LEU A 300 4.00 7.07 -41.90
CA LEU A 300 4.25 6.21 -43.02
C LEU A 300 3.59 6.81 -44.27
N GLN A 301 4.34 6.94 -45.34
CA GLN A 301 3.87 7.44 -46.64
C GLN A 301 4.16 6.38 -47.72
N ALA A 302 3.14 5.59 -48.05
CA ALA A 302 3.26 4.57 -49.09
C ALA A 302 2.64 5.09 -50.41
N GLN A 303 3.39 5.01 -51.47
CA GLN A 303 2.91 5.45 -52.81
C GLN A 303 1.71 4.63 -53.24
N ASN A 304 0.61 5.34 -53.59
CA ASN A 304 -0.66 4.76 -54.03
C ASN A 304 -1.49 3.95 -53.04
N VAL A 305 -1.05 3.82 -51.77
CA VAL A 305 -1.75 3.01 -50.72
C VAL A 305 -2.29 3.89 -49.60
N GLY A 306 -1.66 5.04 -49.34
CA GLY A 306 -2.13 5.98 -48.34
C GLY A 306 -1.06 6.38 -47.32
N THR A 307 -1.53 7.04 -46.26
CA THR A 307 -0.69 7.52 -45.18
C THR A 307 -1.21 6.97 -43.86
N ASP A 308 -0.34 6.46 -43.01
CA ASP A 308 -0.65 6.11 -41.63
C ASP A 308 0.24 6.91 -40.66
N THR A 309 -0.27 7.29 -39.49
CA THR A 309 0.46 8.08 -38.52
C THR A 309 0.25 7.56 -37.11
N LYS A 310 1.35 7.34 -36.40
CA LYS A 310 1.34 6.95 -34.99
C LYS A 310 2.18 7.90 -34.16
N THR A 311 1.60 8.44 -33.10
CA THR A 311 2.30 9.26 -32.10
C THR A 311 2.50 8.45 -30.83
N VAL A 312 3.72 8.54 -30.27
CA VAL A 312 4.13 7.85 -29.04
C VAL A 312 4.72 8.88 -28.10
N THR A 313 4.12 9.01 -26.91
CA THR A 313 4.68 9.81 -25.82
C THR A 313 5.72 9.00 -25.06
N PHE A 314 6.86 9.60 -24.73
CA PHE A 314 7.95 8.96 -24.00
C PHE A 314 8.74 9.98 -23.17
N GLY A 315 9.50 9.48 -22.18
CA GLY A 315 10.47 10.27 -21.41
C GLY A 315 11.88 9.72 -21.60
N CYS A 316 12.87 10.60 -21.66
CA CYS A 316 14.27 10.22 -21.78
C CYS A 316 14.86 9.86 -20.43
N ARG A 317 15.04 8.58 -20.16
CA ARG A 317 15.65 8.07 -18.92
C ARG A 317 16.47 6.81 -19.14
N GLU A 318 17.43 6.57 -18.25
CA GLU A 318 18.28 5.37 -18.24
C GLU A 318 18.49 4.91 -16.80
N TRP A 319 18.15 3.63 -16.51
CA TRP A 319 18.39 2.98 -15.23
C TRP A 319 19.72 2.24 -15.25
N GLU A 320 20.50 2.37 -14.17
CA GLU A 320 21.75 1.65 -13.97
C GLU A 320 21.79 1.10 -12.54
N VAL A 321 22.30 -0.11 -12.38
CA VAL A 321 22.68 -0.68 -11.09
C VAL A 321 24.19 -0.77 -11.03
N LYS A 322 24.78 -0.06 -10.07
CA LYS A 322 26.22 0.03 -9.91
C LYS A 322 26.61 0.09 -8.43
N ASP A 323 27.65 -0.64 -8.06
CA ASP A 323 28.22 -0.67 -6.70
C ASP A 323 27.18 -0.97 -5.60
N GLY A 324 26.14 -1.78 -5.91
CA GLY A 324 25.04 -2.14 -5.01
C GLY A 324 24.02 -1.01 -4.77
N ALA A 325 23.95 -0.02 -5.66
CA ALA A 325 22.98 1.08 -5.61
C ALA A 325 22.26 1.25 -6.94
N ILE A 326 21.07 1.85 -6.88
CA ILE A 326 20.24 2.19 -8.05
C ILE A 326 20.56 3.61 -8.51
N TYR A 327 20.70 3.79 -9.80
CA TYR A 327 20.92 5.08 -10.44
C TYR A 327 19.88 5.32 -11.53
N LEU A 328 19.42 6.55 -11.61
CA LEU A 328 18.59 7.07 -12.71
C LEU A 328 19.32 8.25 -13.35
N ASN A 329 19.57 8.16 -14.67
CA ASN A 329 20.28 9.21 -15.42
C ASN A 329 21.68 9.55 -14.82
N GLY A 330 22.36 8.52 -14.27
CA GLY A 330 23.66 8.67 -13.61
C GLY A 330 23.59 9.23 -12.18
N ARG A 331 22.43 9.45 -11.62
CA ARG A 331 22.18 10.00 -10.29
C ARG A 331 21.63 8.92 -9.33
N PRO A 332 22.12 8.80 -8.09
CA PRO A 332 21.57 7.87 -7.11
C PRO A 332 20.06 8.08 -6.91
N ALA A 333 19.30 7.00 -6.89
CA ALA A 333 17.86 7.00 -6.69
C ALA A 333 17.49 6.11 -5.48
N PHE A 334 16.42 6.49 -4.77
CA PHE A 334 15.90 5.75 -3.61
C PHE A 334 14.38 5.62 -3.72
N MET A 335 13.90 4.38 -3.65
CA MET A 335 12.48 4.07 -3.76
C MET A 335 11.79 4.28 -2.41
N ARG A 336 11.04 5.37 -2.28
CA ARG A 336 10.12 5.61 -1.17
C ARG A 336 8.77 5.10 -1.60
N GLY A 337 8.52 3.81 -1.36
CA GLY A 337 7.43 3.10 -2.00
C GLY A 337 6.24 2.80 -1.12
N THR A 338 5.09 2.59 -1.77
CA THR A 338 3.90 1.95 -1.21
C THR A 338 3.38 0.89 -2.19
N LEU A 339 2.63 -0.09 -1.67
CA LEU A 339 1.86 -1.00 -2.52
C LEU A 339 0.55 -0.34 -2.94
N HIS A 340 0.07 -0.77 -4.11
CA HIS A 340 -1.31 -0.60 -4.53
C HIS A 340 -1.95 -1.99 -4.65
N CYS A 341 -2.85 -2.30 -3.72
CA CYS A 341 -3.45 -3.63 -3.58
C CYS A 341 -4.77 -3.79 -4.37
N ALA A 342 -4.98 -3.01 -5.42
CA ALA A 342 -6.16 -3.06 -6.30
C ALA A 342 -7.51 -2.94 -5.55
N ALA A 343 -7.58 -2.12 -4.51
CA ALA A 343 -8.81 -1.94 -3.74
C ALA A 343 -9.70 -0.86 -4.37
N PHE A 344 -10.80 -1.29 -5.01
CA PHE A 344 -11.74 -0.41 -5.72
C PHE A 344 -13.18 -0.64 -5.23
N PRO A 345 -13.56 -0.22 -4.02
CA PRO A 345 -14.85 -0.58 -3.44
C PRO A 345 -16.06 0.00 -4.16
N LEU A 346 -15.91 1.06 -4.94
CA LEU A 346 -17.01 1.69 -5.67
C LEU A 346 -17.40 0.92 -6.95
N THR A 347 -16.40 0.42 -7.68
CA THR A 347 -16.58 -0.19 -9.00
C THR A 347 -16.33 -1.70 -9.01
N GLY A 348 -15.46 -2.19 -8.13
CA GLY A 348 -14.94 -3.55 -8.12
C GLY A 348 -13.91 -3.82 -9.23
N TYR A 349 -13.44 -2.78 -9.94
CA TYR A 349 -12.40 -2.86 -10.98
C TYR A 349 -11.59 -1.56 -11.05
N PRO A 350 -10.35 -1.59 -11.60
CA PRO A 350 -9.49 -0.43 -11.67
C PRO A 350 -10.05 0.68 -12.56
N SER A 351 -9.88 1.92 -12.11
CA SER A 351 -10.27 3.10 -12.89
C SER A 351 -9.44 3.21 -14.17
N THR A 352 -10.11 3.51 -15.28
CA THR A 352 -9.50 3.89 -16.57
C THR A 352 -9.52 5.40 -16.79
N ASN A 353 -9.80 6.17 -15.74
CA ASN A 353 -9.80 7.63 -15.77
C ASN A 353 -8.48 8.19 -15.22
N LYS A 354 -7.74 8.90 -16.06
CA LYS A 354 -6.45 9.51 -15.70
C LYS A 354 -6.55 10.50 -14.53
N GLU A 355 -7.64 11.28 -14.43
CA GLU A 355 -7.78 12.28 -13.35
C GLU A 355 -7.91 11.62 -11.97
N GLU A 356 -8.52 10.44 -11.88
CA GLU A 356 -8.57 9.67 -10.64
C GLU A 356 -7.16 9.22 -10.22
N TRP A 357 -6.36 8.71 -11.16
CA TRP A 357 -4.98 8.35 -10.90
C TRP A 357 -4.10 9.54 -10.55
N LEU A 358 -4.27 10.69 -11.22
CA LEU A 358 -3.58 11.93 -10.86
C LEU A 358 -3.89 12.35 -9.41
N ARG A 359 -5.14 12.21 -8.96
CA ARG A 359 -5.53 12.48 -7.57
C ARG A 359 -4.78 11.56 -6.60
N GLU A 360 -4.82 10.25 -6.82
CA GLU A 360 -4.17 9.26 -5.95
C GLU A 360 -2.64 9.44 -5.90
N LEU A 361 -2.01 9.63 -7.05
CA LEU A 361 -0.56 9.82 -7.13
C LEU A 361 -0.09 11.13 -6.50
N ARG A 362 -0.85 12.23 -6.63
CA ARG A 362 -0.54 13.50 -5.93
C ARG A 362 -0.67 13.35 -4.42
N ILE A 363 -1.62 12.57 -3.94
CA ILE A 363 -1.71 12.22 -2.52
C ILE A 363 -0.45 11.45 -2.10
N CYS A 364 -0.04 10.43 -2.83
CA CYS A 364 1.21 9.70 -2.57
C CYS A 364 2.41 10.65 -2.49
N GLN A 365 2.57 11.56 -3.46
CA GLN A 365 3.66 12.54 -3.45
C GLN A 365 3.62 13.47 -2.24
N SER A 366 2.42 13.88 -1.80
CA SER A 366 2.27 14.73 -0.60
C SER A 366 2.74 14.04 0.68
N TYR A 367 2.68 12.72 0.72
CA TYR A 367 3.24 11.87 1.79
C TYR A 367 4.72 11.50 1.56
N GLY A 368 5.37 12.06 0.53
CA GLY A 368 6.77 11.82 0.21
C GLY A 368 7.06 10.54 -0.56
N ILE A 369 6.05 9.83 -1.01
CA ILE A 369 6.16 8.61 -1.82
C ILE A 369 6.49 8.99 -3.28
N ASN A 370 7.45 8.29 -3.88
CA ASN A 370 7.84 8.42 -5.29
C ASN A 370 7.71 7.11 -6.08
N HIS A 371 7.32 6.02 -5.41
CA HIS A 371 7.32 4.68 -5.98
C HIS A 371 6.05 3.93 -5.62
N ILE A 372 5.43 3.26 -6.61
CA ILE A 372 4.28 2.38 -6.38
C ILE A 372 4.60 0.99 -6.93
N ARG A 373 4.42 -0.02 -6.08
CA ARG A 373 4.39 -1.42 -6.47
C ARG A 373 2.94 -1.87 -6.61
N PHE A 374 2.58 -2.37 -7.78
CA PHE A 374 1.27 -2.98 -8.03
C PHE A 374 1.32 -4.45 -7.62
N HIS A 375 0.81 -4.73 -6.41
CA HIS A 375 0.89 -6.04 -5.79
C HIS A 375 0.04 -7.06 -6.54
N SER A 376 0.71 -7.99 -7.25
CA SER A 376 0.19 -9.08 -8.09
C SER A 376 -0.80 -8.64 -9.20
N TRP A 377 -0.61 -7.43 -9.76
CA TRP A 377 -1.39 -6.95 -10.89
C TRP A 377 -0.65 -5.84 -11.68
N CYS A 378 -1.21 -5.45 -12.83
CA CYS A 378 -0.74 -4.34 -13.65
C CYS A 378 -1.88 -3.33 -13.85
N PRO A 379 -1.65 -2.02 -13.64
CA PRO A 379 -2.68 -1.00 -13.79
C PRO A 379 -3.01 -0.71 -15.26
N PRO A 380 -4.12 0.01 -15.54
CA PRO A 380 -4.48 0.44 -16.90
C PRO A 380 -3.60 1.60 -17.40
N GLU A 381 -3.69 1.89 -18.69
CA GLU A 381 -3.01 2.99 -19.39
C GLU A 381 -3.09 4.32 -18.65
N ALA A 382 -4.28 4.67 -18.13
CA ALA A 382 -4.53 5.91 -17.41
C ALA A 382 -3.60 6.11 -16.19
N ALA A 383 -3.23 5.03 -15.51
CA ALA A 383 -2.30 5.08 -14.38
C ALA A 383 -0.88 5.44 -14.84
N PHE A 384 -0.41 4.83 -15.93
CA PHE A 384 0.91 5.13 -16.49
C PHE A 384 0.99 6.56 -16.99
N GLN A 385 -0.04 7.05 -17.71
CA GLN A 385 -0.10 8.44 -18.17
C GLN A 385 -0.03 9.43 -17.00
N ALA A 386 -0.75 9.17 -15.92
CA ALA A 386 -0.71 10.01 -14.73
C ALA A 386 0.66 9.97 -14.05
N ALA A 387 1.28 8.79 -13.98
CA ALA A 387 2.60 8.61 -13.38
C ALA A 387 3.72 9.26 -14.21
N ASP A 388 3.62 9.19 -15.53
CA ASP A 388 4.55 9.86 -16.45
C ASP A 388 4.58 11.38 -16.22
N GLU A 389 3.39 11.98 -16.06
CA GLU A 389 3.25 13.43 -15.82
C GLU A 389 3.75 13.86 -14.44
N LEU A 390 3.69 12.96 -13.47
CA LEU A 390 4.06 13.26 -12.08
C LEU A 390 5.47 12.78 -11.69
N GLY A 391 6.17 12.04 -12.55
CA GLY A 391 7.48 11.50 -12.22
C GLY A 391 7.45 10.33 -11.23
N MET A 392 6.37 9.54 -11.18
CA MET A 392 6.25 8.40 -10.27
C MET A 392 6.90 7.14 -10.86
N TYR A 393 7.59 6.37 -10.03
CA TYR A 393 8.26 5.13 -10.42
C TYR A 393 7.36 3.93 -10.18
N PHE A 394 6.95 3.22 -11.23
CA PHE A 394 6.09 2.05 -11.13
C PHE A 394 6.88 0.74 -11.19
N GLN A 395 6.58 -0.14 -10.25
CA GLN A 395 6.88 -1.57 -10.32
C GLN A 395 5.61 -2.32 -10.66
N VAL A 396 5.62 -3.01 -11.79
CA VAL A 396 4.51 -3.80 -12.30
C VAL A 396 4.76 -5.29 -12.06
N GLU A 397 3.73 -6.03 -11.73
CA GLU A 397 3.75 -7.48 -11.60
C GLU A 397 2.88 -8.14 -12.67
N CYS A 398 3.27 -9.35 -13.13
CA CYS A 398 2.58 -10.09 -14.18
C CYS A 398 1.31 -10.79 -13.68
N SER A 399 0.53 -10.10 -12.85
CA SER A 399 -0.80 -10.56 -12.42
C SER A 399 -0.80 -11.89 -11.66
N ALA A 400 0.28 -12.22 -10.93
CA ALA A 400 0.43 -13.54 -10.31
C ALA A 400 0.82 -13.50 -8.82
N TRP A 401 0.25 -14.45 -8.09
CA TRP A 401 0.67 -14.91 -6.77
C TRP A 401 0.54 -16.44 -6.75
N ALA A 402 1.40 -17.11 -7.50
CA ALA A 402 1.22 -18.50 -7.90
C ALA A 402 2.47 -19.35 -7.75
N ALA A 403 2.26 -20.67 -7.79
CA ALA A 403 3.33 -21.64 -7.99
C ALA A 403 3.76 -21.67 -9.47
N VAL A 404 5.07 -21.62 -9.73
CA VAL A 404 5.67 -21.60 -11.07
C VAL A 404 6.81 -22.62 -11.19
N GLY A 405 7.17 -22.96 -12.43
CA GLY A 405 8.28 -23.85 -12.75
C GLY A 405 7.95 -25.34 -12.66
N ASP A 406 6.70 -25.69 -12.40
CA ASP A 406 6.26 -27.10 -12.29
C ASP A 406 5.63 -27.62 -13.60
N GLY A 407 5.73 -26.88 -14.71
CA GLY A 407 5.17 -27.26 -16.03
C GLY A 407 3.65 -27.08 -16.12
N LEU A 408 3.08 -26.21 -15.31
CA LEU A 408 1.66 -25.86 -15.35
C LEU A 408 1.37 -24.82 -16.45
N PRO A 409 0.13 -24.72 -16.95
CA PRO A 409 -0.24 -23.74 -17.97
C PRO A 409 0.08 -22.29 -17.60
N VAL A 410 0.10 -21.94 -16.31
CA VAL A 410 0.48 -20.63 -15.81
C VAL A 410 1.93 -20.25 -16.16
N ASP A 411 2.83 -21.22 -16.29
CA ASP A 411 4.25 -20.98 -16.63
C ASP A 411 4.39 -20.29 -18.01
N SER A 412 3.67 -20.76 -19.02
CA SER A 412 3.66 -20.15 -20.36
C SER A 412 2.79 -18.91 -20.42
N PHE A 413 1.66 -18.90 -19.69
CA PHE A 413 0.77 -17.77 -19.61
C PHE A 413 1.50 -16.51 -19.11
N LEU A 414 2.34 -16.61 -18.09
CA LEU A 414 3.06 -15.47 -17.53
C LEU A 414 4.09 -14.85 -18.49
N TYR A 415 4.70 -15.65 -19.38
CA TYR A 415 5.52 -15.07 -20.46
C TYR A 415 4.66 -14.28 -21.47
N ALA A 416 3.48 -14.80 -21.82
CA ALA A 416 2.54 -14.12 -22.73
C ALA A 416 1.96 -12.85 -22.09
N GLU A 417 1.57 -12.91 -20.82
CA GLU A 417 1.07 -11.77 -20.05
C GLU A 417 2.14 -10.66 -19.95
N ALA A 418 3.38 -11.03 -19.62
CA ALA A 418 4.49 -10.10 -19.58
C ALA A 418 4.75 -9.45 -20.96
N ALA A 419 4.64 -10.23 -22.04
CA ALA A 419 4.77 -9.72 -23.41
C ALA A 419 3.66 -8.72 -23.75
N ALA A 420 2.43 -9.01 -23.36
CA ALA A 420 1.28 -8.12 -23.56
C ALA A 420 1.46 -6.81 -22.76
N ILE A 421 1.87 -6.89 -21.49
CA ILE A 421 2.16 -5.72 -20.65
C ILE A 421 3.27 -4.85 -21.26
N VAL A 422 4.39 -5.46 -21.68
CA VAL A 422 5.51 -4.72 -22.30
C VAL A 422 5.12 -4.15 -23.67
N LYS A 423 4.30 -4.86 -24.44
CA LYS A 423 3.76 -4.35 -25.71
C LYS A 423 2.91 -3.11 -25.49
N ALA A 424 1.99 -3.16 -24.53
CA ALA A 424 1.04 -2.08 -24.26
C ALA A 424 1.72 -0.86 -23.61
N TYR A 425 2.52 -1.08 -22.55
CA TYR A 425 2.96 -0.01 -21.64
C TYR A 425 4.47 0.25 -21.67
N GLY A 426 5.20 -0.40 -22.56
CA GLY A 426 6.66 -0.38 -22.59
C GLY A 426 7.30 0.99 -22.83
N ASN A 427 6.60 1.93 -23.46
CA ASN A 427 7.12 3.28 -23.74
C ASN A 427 6.96 4.27 -22.59
N HIS A 428 6.13 3.95 -21.57
CA HIS A 428 5.95 4.84 -20.42
C HIS A 428 7.22 4.94 -19.59
N PRO A 429 7.77 6.15 -19.36
CA PRO A 429 8.96 6.31 -18.53
C PRO A 429 8.71 5.93 -17.09
N SER A 430 7.49 6.02 -16.58
CA SER A 430 7.08 5.57 -15.24
C SER A 430 7.14 4.05 -15.05
N PHE A 431 7.09 3.24 -16.11
CA PHE A 431 7.27 1.78 -16.03
C PHE A 431 8.74 1.43 -15.80
N CYS A 432 9.20 1.52 -14.57
CA CYS A 432 10.60 1.45 -14.15
C CYS A 432 11.07 0.06 -13.78
N MET A 433 10.19 -0.77 -13.23
CA MET A 433 10.50 -2.06 -12.62
C MET A 433 9.45 -3.10 -12.97
N MET A 434 9.89 -4.37 -13.13
CA MET A 434 9.00 -5.49 -13.40
C MET A 434 9.41 -6.75 -12.62
N ALA A 435 8.42 -7.46 -12.10
CA ALA A 435 8.57 -8.77 -11.47
C ALA A 435 7.56 -9.77 -12.05
N TYR A 436 7.85 -11.07 -11.88
CA TYR A 436 6.88 -12.12 -12.23
C TYR A 436 5.54 -11.94 -11.50
N GLY A 437 5.58 -11.52 -10.23
CA GLY A 437 4.45 -11.40 -9.31
C GLY A 437 4.92 -11.40 -7.86
N ASN A 438 3.99 -11.73 -6.95
CA ASN A 438 4.24 -11.78 -5.51
C ASN A 438 4.60 -13.21 -5.05
N GLU A 439 5.49 -13.35 -4.08
CA GLU A 439 5.76 -14.51 -3.21
C GLU A 439 5.51 -15.88 -3.89
N PRO A 440 6.33 -16.26 -4.86
CA PRO A 440 6.10 -17.46 -5.67
C PRO A 440 6.20 -18.74 -4.85
N GLY A 441 5.43 -19.75 -5.28
CA GLY A 441 5.57 -21.14 -4.90
C GLY A 441 6.13 -21.98 -6.05
N GLY A 442 6.12 -23.31 -5.86
CA GLY A 442 6.56 -24.27 -6.86
C GLY A 442 7.92 -24.91 -6.57
N LYS A 443 8.10 -26.16 -6.98
CA LYS A 443 9.31 -26.94 -6.70
C LYS A 443 10.52 -26.44 -7.48
N LYS A 444 10.29 -25.94 -8.70
CA LYS A 444 11.34 -25.43 -9.61
C LYS A 444 11.23 -23.91 -9.83
N GLN A 445 10.65 -23.20 -8.86
CA GLN A 445 10.44 -21.75 -8.95
C GLN A 445 11.74 -20.97 -9.23
N LYS A 446 12.86 -21.37 -8.60
CA LYS A 446 14.14 -20.66 -8.75
C LYS A 446 14.66 -20.71 -10.18
N GLU A 447 14.66 -21.89 -10.78
CA GLU A 447 15.10 -22.11 -12.16
C GLU A 447 14.20 -21.36 -13.15
N TRP A 448 12.89 -21.43 -12.94
CA TRP A 448 11.93 -20.75 -13.81
C TRP A 448 12.05 -19.23 -13.71
N LEU A 449 12.15 -18.67 -12.49
CA LEU A 449 12.30 -17.24 -12.26
C LEU A 449 13.63 -16.71 -12.79
N SER A 450 14.75 -17.46 -12.64
CA SER A 450 16.04 -17.13 -13.23
C SER A 450 15.94 -17.00 -14.75
N ALA A 451 15.30 -17.99 -15.40
CA ALA A 451 15.06 -17.96 -16.84
C ALA A 451 14.16 -16.80 -17.26
N PHE A 452 13.09 -16.52 -16.50
CA PHE A 452 12.15 -15.41 -16.76
C PHE A 452 12.86 -14.05 -16.71
N VAL A 453 13.63 -13.78 -15.65
CA VAL A 453 14.39 -12.52 -15.50
C VAL A 453 15.42 -12.37 -16.62
N THR A 454 16.20 -13.42 -16.88
CA THR A 454 17.22 -13.41 -17.95
C THR A 454 16.60 -13.13 -19.31
N TYR A 455 15.48 -13.78 -19.62
CA TYR A 455 14.74 -13.56 -20.86
C TYR A 455 14.32 -12.10 -21.01
N TRP A 456 13.61 -11.54 -20.02
CA TRP A 456 13.07 -10.18 -20.12
C TRP A 456 14.15 -9.11 -20.17
N LYS A 457 15.25 -9.26 -19.43
CA LYS A 457 16.43 -8.39 -19.55
C LYS A 457 17.01 -8.38 -20.96
N SER A 458 16.94 -9.51 -21.67
CA SER A 458 17.41 -9.59 -23.08
C SER A 458 16.42 -9.00 -24.08
N GLN A 459 15.11 -9.03 -23.80
CA GLN A 459 14.07 -8.55 -24.71
C GLN A 459 13.84 -7.04 -24.60
N ASP A 460 13.87 -6.51 -23.36
CA ASP A 460 13.58 -5.11 -23.09
C ASP A 460 14.43 -4.58 -21.92
N ASN A 461 15.45 -3.80 -22.22
CA ASN A 461 16.36 -3.22 -21.24
C ASN A 461 15.98 -1.80 -20.79
N ARG A 462 14.76 -1.34 -21.09
CA ARG A 462 14.28 -0.01 -20.68
C ARG A 462 14.01 0.10 -19.19
N ARG A 463 13.95 -1.02 -18.46
CA ARG A 463 13.59 -1.10 -17.04
C ARG A 463 14.42 -2.11 -16.30
N MET A 464 14.32 -2.10 -14.98
CA MET A 464 14.95 -3.09 -14.11
C MET A 464 14.02 -4.28 -13.88
N TYR A 465 14.61 -5.48 -13.72
CA TYR A 465 13.88 -6.72 -13.49
C TYR A 465 14.32 -7.40 -12.20
N THR A 466 13.35 -7.93 -11.44
CA THR A 466 13.58 -8.79 -10.29
C THR A 466 12.80 -10.09 -10.42
N SER A 467 13.25 -11.13 -9.72
CA SER A 467 12.60 -12.44 -9.75
C SER A 467 11.13 -12.36 -9.29
N SER A 468 10.91 -11.75 -8.14
CA SER A 468 9.59 -11.59 -7.53
C SER A 468 9.67 -10.57 -6.40
N ALA A 469 8.53 -10.21 -5.83
CA ALA A 469 8.49 -9.56 -4.54
C ALA A 469 8.42 -10.62 -3.42
N GLY A 470 9.24 -10.46 -2.37
CA GLY A 470 9.30 -11.34 -1.20
C GLY A 470 10.45 -12.34 -1.20
N TRP A 471 10.50 -13.24 -2.14
CA TRP A 471 11.52 -14.28 -2.36
C TRP A 471 11.35 -14.92 -3.75
N PRO A 472 12.33 -15.70 -4.27
CA PRO A 472 13.69 -15.87 -3.80
C PRO A 472 14.62 -14.72 -4.27
N ASN A 473 15.72 -14.52 -3.54
CA ASN A 473 16.81 -13.66 -4.01
C ASN A 473 17.61 -14.41 -5.06
N LEU A 474 17.66 -13.91 -6.29
CA LEU A 474 18.38 -14.52 -7.41
C LEU A 474 19.45 -13.58 -7.98
N PRO A 475 20.62 -14.09 -8.35
CA PRO A 475 21.73 -13.28 -8.87
C PRO A 475 21.42 -12.61 -10.23
N GLU A 476 20.48 -13.11 -11.00
CA GLU A 476 20.05 -12.53 -12.28
C GLU A 476 19.23 -11.24 -12.11
N SER A 477 18.63 -11.04 -10.93
CA SER A 477 17.83 -9.84 -10.62
C SER A 477 18.71 -8.58 -10.60
N ASP A 478 18.20 -7.47 -11.13
CA ASP A 478 18.88 -6.16 -11.06
C ASP A 478 18.84 -5.61 -9.63
N PHE A 479 17.77 -5.89 -8.91
CA PHE A 479 17.57 -5.52 -7.51
C PHE A 479 16.82 -6.64 -6.76
N LEU A 480 16.91 -6.62 -5.44
CA LEU A 480 16.25 -7.60 -4.58
C LEU A 480 15.12 -6.97 -3.79
N ILE A 481 14.01 -7.67 -3.68
CA ILE A 481 12.89 -7.31 -2.79
C ILE A 481 12.65 -8.47 -1.84
N HIS A 482 12.78 -8.23 -0.53
CA HIS A 482 12.66 -9.29 0.45
C HIS A 482 12.00 -8.80 1.74
N ALA A 483 11.35 -9.73 2.47
CA ALA A 483 10.63 -9.48 3.71
C ALA A 483 11.50 -9.00 4.89
N GLN A 484 12.80 -8.94 4.72
CA GLN A 484 13.78 -8.37 5.64
C GLN A 484 14.68 -7.40 4.86
N PRO A 485 15.24 -6.36 5.49
CA PRO A 485 15.14 -5.97 6.90
C PRO A 485 13.91 -5.09 7.18
N ARG A 486 13.36 -5.20 8.38
CA ARG A 486 12.29 -4.34 8.93
C ARG A 486 12.25 -4.47 10.46
N ILE A 487 11.69 -3.49 11.18
CA ILE A 487 11.68 -3.49 12.65
C ILE A 487 10.76 -4.55 13.25
N GLN A 488 9.76 -5.00 12.51
CA GLN A 488 8.90 -6.13 12.88
C GLN A 488 8.57 -6.95 11.64
N GLY A 489 8.94 -8.22 11.64
CA GLY A 489 8.59 -9.19 10.60
C GLY A 489 7.48 -10.14 11.02
N TRP A 490 6.96 -10.89 10.05
CA TRP A 490 6.02 -11.98 10.30
C TRP A 490 6.60 -12.99 11.30
N GLY A 491 5.79 -13.35 12.32
CA GLY A 491 6.17 -14.29 13.37
C GLY A 491 7.12 -13.71 14.44
N ALA A 492 7.62 -12.49 14.29
CA ALA A 492 8.50 -11.87 15.30
C ALA A 492 7.75 -11.53 16.61
N GLY A 493 6.48 -11.13 16.50
CA GLY A 493 5.68 -10.85 17.69
C GLY A 493 6.37 -9.90 18.67
N LEU A 494 6.36 -10.27 19.95
CA LEU A 494 6.99 -9.48 21.02
C LEU A 494 8.53 -9.54 21.02
N THR A 495 9.16 -10.35 20.15
CA THR A 495 10.63 -10.39 20.01
C THR A 495 11.16 -9.44 18.92
N SER A 496 10.28 -8.73 18.24
CA SER A 496 10.66 -7.68 17.28
C SER A 496 11.39 -6.53 17.97
N ILE A 497 12.24 -5.81 17.23
CA ILE A 497 13.04 -4.68 17.73
C ILE A 497 12.16 -3.68 18.49
N ILE A 498 11.04 -3.26 17.90
CA ILE A 498 10.17 -2.25 18.50
C ILE A 498 9.48 -2.69 19.79
N ASN A 499 9.30 -4.00 20.01
CA ASN A 499 8.68 -4.55 21.21
C ASN A 499 9.68 -5.01 22.27
N ALA A 500 10.84 -5.56 21.87
CA ALA A 500 11.79 -6.21 22.77
C ALA A 500 12.93 -5.30 23.22
N GLU A 501 13.31 -4.30 22.42
CA GLU A 501 14.43 -3.44 22.72
C GLU A 501 13.97 -2.09 23.28
N GLU A 502 14.78 -1.50 24.17
CA GLU A 502 14.51 -0.13 24.65
C GLU A 502 14.45 0.86 23.47
N PRO A 503 13.52 1.82 23.50
CA PRO A 503 13.35 2.78 22.43
C PRO A 503 14.64 3.54 22.08
N SER A 504 15.05 3.44 20.83
CA SER A 504 16.25 4.02 20.26
C SER A 504 15.99 4.41 18.80
N THR A 505 16.73 5.40 18.31
CA THR A 505 16.77 5.73 16.87
C THR A 505 18.13 5.45 16.24
N SER A 506 18.97 4.61 16.90
CA SER A 506 20.36 4.38 16.48
C SER A 506 20.53 3.21 15.50
N TYR A 507 19.55 2.30 15.38
CA TYR A 507 19.66 1.11 14.55
C TYR A 507 19.52 1.41 13.04
N ASP A 508 20.13 0.57 12.24
CA ASP A 508 20.04 0.52 10.78
C ASP A 508 20.20 -0.92 10.27
N TRP A 509 20.15 -1.11 8.97
CA TRP A 509 20.18 -2.42 8.34
C TRP A 509 21.52 -2.76 7.67
N SER A 510 22.59 -2.04 7.98
CA SER A 510 23.92 -2.24 7.36
C SER A 510 24.40 -3.69 7.49
N GLY A 511 24.22 -4.32 8.65
CA GLY A 511 24.59 -5.70 8.89
C GLY A 511 23.86 -6.72 8.00
N TYR A 512 22.69 -6.36 7.48
CA TYR A 512 21.91 -7.19 6.57
C TYR A 512 22.28 -6.91 5.09
N THR A 513 22.26 -5.65 4.67
CA THR A 513 22.43 -5.25 3.26
C THR A 513 23.82 -5.54 2.72
N LEU A 514 24.87 -5.50 3.54
CA LEU A 514 26.25 -5.82 3.15
C LEU A 514 26.46 -7.26 2.65
N ASN A 515 25.52 -8.15 2.89
CA ASN A 515 25.57 -9.54 2.41
C ASN A 515 25.19 -9.72 0.94
N PHE A 516 24.75 -8.64 0.27
CA PHE A 516 24.25 -8.70 -1.10
C PHE A 516 25.02 -7.74 -2.00
N ASN A 517 25.21 -8.13 -3.25
CA ASN A 517 25.84 -7.30 -4.27
C ASN A 517 24.84 -6.41 -5.03
N GLN A 518 23.57 -6.83 -5.06
CA GLN A 518 22.48 -6.06 -5.66
C GLN A 518 21.91 -5.04 -4.67
N PRO A 519 21.34 -3.93 -5.14
CA PRO A 519 20.56 -3.03 -4.29
C PRO A 519 19.36 -3.75 -3.72
N PHE A 520 19.00 -3.38 -2.51
CA PHE A 520 17.96 -4.02 -1.73
C PHE A 520 16.80 -3.06 -1.46
N ILE A 521 15.57 -3.49 -1.72
CA ILE A 521 14.36 -2.77 -1.36
C ILE A 521 13.61 -3.59 -0.30
N SER A 522 13.31 -3.00 0.86
CA SER A 522 12.56 -3.69 1.90
C SER A 522 11.11 -3.91 1.45
N HIS A 523 10.66 -5.16 1.48
CA HIS A 523 9.34 -5.60 1.05
C HIS A 523 8.32 -5.46 2.18
N GLU A 524 7.21 -4.79 1.91
CA GLU A 524 6.02 -4.72 2.77
C GLU A 524 6.31 -4.31 4.21
N ILE A 525 7.09 -3.25 4.41
CA ILE A 525 7.30 -2.70 5.73
C ILE A 525 6.01 -2.04 6.24
N GLY A 526 5.85 -1.99 7.57
CA GLY A 526 4.74 -1.26 8.16
C GLY A 526 3.40 -1.96 8.03
N GLN A 527 3.25 -3.15 8.62
CA GLN A 527 1.97 -3.86 8.64
C GLN A 527 1.19 -3.64 9.95
N TRP A 528 1.34 -2.47 10.58
CA TRP A 528 0.66 -2.14 11.82
C TRP A 528 -0.72 -1.55 11.56
N CYS A 529 -1.73 -2.09 12.24
CA CYS A 529 -3.10 -1.65 12.09
C CYS A 529 -3.45 -0.48 13.02
N ALA A 530 -4.34 0.41 12.56
CA ALA A 530 -5.12 1.30 13.39
C ALA A 530 -6.51 0.71 13.65
N TYR A 531 -7.24 1.26 14.63
CA TYR A 531 -8.62 0.89 14.90
C TYR A 531 -9.55 1.36 13.76
N PRO A 532 -10.64 0.63 13.43
CA PRO A 532 -11.52 1.00 12.32
C PRO A 532 -12.14 2.40 12.44
N ASN A 533 -12.21 3.11 11.32
CA ASN A 533 -12.99 4.33 11.19
C ASN A 533 -14.43 3.97 10.76
N TYR A 534 -15.35 3.81 11.70
CA TYR A 534 -16.74 3.45 11.35
C TYR A 534 -17.50 4.52 10.56
N LYS A 535 -17.03 5.78 10.52
CA LYS A 535 -17.61 6.82 9.67
C LYS A 535 -17.36 6.57 8.20
N GLU A 536 -16.32 5.83 7.87
CA GLU A 536 -15.96 5.44 6.51
C GLU A 536 -17.05 4.60 5.84
N MET A 537 -17.84 3.83 6.60
CA MET A 537 -18.91 2.99 6.05
C MET A 537 -19.87 3.73 5.13
N GLN A 538 -20.07 5.03 5.35
CA GLN A 538 -20.95 5.87 4.52
C GLN A 538 -20.38 6.12 3.11
N LYS A 539 -19.08 5.92 2.90
CA LYS A 539 -18.41 6.10 1.60
C LYS A 539 -18.59 4.89 0.67
N TYR A 540 -18.96 3.72 1.20
CA TYR A 540 -19.15 2.48 0.43
C TYR A 540 -20.49 2.48 -0.31
N THR A 541 -20.65 3.43 -1.23
CA THR A 541 -21.87 3.63 -2.01
C THR A 541 -21.94 2.79 -3.29
N GLY A 542 -20.80 2.21 -3.69
CA GLY A 542 -20.66 1.41 -4.91
C GLY A 542 -21.00 -0.07 -4.74
N VAL A 543 -20.32 -0.93 -5.49
CA VAL A 543 -20.59 -2.39 -5.54
C VAL A 543 -20.24 -3.12 -4.27
N TYR A 544 -19.17 -2.72 -3.56
CA TYR A 544 -18.79 -3.31 -2.29
C TYR A 544 -19.34 -2.54 -1.10
N LYS A 545 -19.71 -3.29 -0.04
CA LYS A 545 -20.22 -2.79 1.23
C LYS A 545 -19.31 -3.19 2.37
N ALA A 546 -19.10 -2.31 3.34
CA ALA A 546 -18.28 -2.56 4.53
C ALA A 546 -19.06 -3.38 5.59
N ARG A 547 -19.54 -4.58 5.22
CA ARG A 547 -20.32 -5.45 6.11
C ARG A 547 -19.49 -5.98 7.29
N ASN A 548 -18.19 -6.15 7.09
CA ASN A 548 -17.22 -6.45 8.14
C ASN A 548 -17.20 -5.35 9.22
N PHE A 549 -17.18 -4.07 8.85
CA PHE A 549 -17.21 -2.94 9.81
C PHE A 549 -18.51 -2.91 10.62
N GLU A 550 -19.64 -3.28 10.00
CA GLU A 550 -20.93 -3.38 10.72
C GLU A 550 -20.87 -4.45 11.82
N ILE A 551 -20.20 -5.59 11.57
CA ILE A 551 -19.97 -6.67 12.55
C ILE A 551 -19.12 -6.13 13.72
N PHE A 552 -18.01 -5.46 13.40
CA PHE A 552 -17.09 -4.96 14.43
C PHE A 552 -17.69 -3.85 15.27
N GLN A 553 -18.44 -2.94 14.64
CA GLN A 553 -19.16 -1.88 15.34
C GLN A 553 -20.23 -2.46 16.30
N ALA A 554 -20.98 -3.48 15.85
CA ALA A 554 -21.96 -4.17 16.69
C ALA A 554 -21.30 -4.82 17.93
N THR A 555 -20.15 -5.47 17.75
CA THR A 555 -19.39 -6.07 18.87
C THR A 555 -18.88 -4.99 19.84
N LEU A 556 -18.41 -3.87 19.34
CA LEU A 556 -17.97 -2.73 20.19
C LEU A 556 -19.15 -2.17 21.00
N GLN A 557 -20.32 -2.06 20.39
CA GLN A 557 -21.53 -1.58 21.05
C GLN A 557 -22.00 -2.56 22.14
N GLU A 558 -21.97 -3.87 21.87
CA GLU A 558 -22.32 -4.93 22.83
C GLU A 558 -21.42 -4.91 24.07
N ASN A 559 -20.17 -4.54 23.91
CA ASN A 559 -19.22 -4.38 25.01
C ASN A 559 -19.27 -2.98 25.69
N GLY A 560 -20.22 -2.13 25.32
CA GLY A 560 -20.44 -0.80 25.93
C GLY A 560 -19.41 0.27 25.55
N LEU A 561 -18.53 0.00 24.61
CA LEU A 561 -17.38 0.85 24.27
C LEU A 561 -17.58 1.74 23.03
N ILE A 562 -18.76 1.76 22.41
CA ILE A 562 -19.01 2.47 21.16
C ILE A 562 -18.66 3.97 21.24
N HIS A 563 -18.82 4.58 22.42
CA HIS A 563 -18.50 6.00 22.66
C HIS A 563 -16.99 6.29 22.60
N LEU A 564 -16.13 5.28 22.64
CA LEU A 564 -14.67 5.38 22.53
C LEU A 564 -14.14 5.15 21.09
N ALA A 565 -14.98 4.77 20.13
CA ALA A 565 -14.57 4.37 18.80
C ALA A 565 -13.61 5.37 18.12
N ASP A 566 -13.99 6.66 18.09
CA ASP A 566 -13.15 7.72 17.51
C ASP A 566 -11.83 7.91 18.29
N SER A 567 -11.88 7.81 19.62
CA SER A 567 -10.68 7.93 20.46
C SER A 567 -9.73 6.75 20.27
N PHE A 568 -10.26 5.55 20.09
CA PHE A 568 -9.47 4.35 19.78
C PHE A 568 -8.81 4.47 18.41
N LEU A 569 -9.54 4.94 17.39
CA LEU A 569 -8.97 5.24 16.07
C LEU A 569 -7.79 6.22 16.17
N LEU A 570 -8.01 7.37 16.80
CA LEU A 570 -6.99 8.40 16.89
C LEU A 570 -5.75 7.96 17.68
N ALA A 571 -5.94 7.27 18.82
CA ALA A 571 -4.84 6.84 19.66
C ALA A 571 -4.03 5.70 19.01
N SER A 572 -4.69 4.69 18.45
CA SER A 572 -4.02 3.60 17.74
C SER A 572 -3.32 4.08 16.46
N GLY A 573 -3.93 5.04 15.76
CA GLY A 573 -3.35 5.64 14.57
C GLY A 573 -2.08 6.45 14.85
N LYS A 574 -2.01 7.18 15.98
CA LYS A 574 -0.76 7.84 16.42
C LYS A 574 0.35 6.84 16.68
N LEU A 575 0.04 5.70 17.31
CA LEU A 575 1.00 4.61 17.50
C LEU A 575 1.44 4.00 16.18
N GLN A 576 0.52 3.73 15.26
CA GLN A 576 0.80 3.25 13.90
C GLN A 576 1.80 4.17 13.19
N ASN A 577 1.53 5.48 13.19
CA ASN A 577 2.40 6.48 12.55
C ASN A 577 3.80 6.53 13.18
N LEU A 578 3.91 6.35 14.50
CA LEU A 578 5.18 6.25 15.19
C LEU A 578 5.98 5.01 14.74
N CYS A 579 5.32 3.88 14.57
CA CYS A 579 5.93 2.65 14.05
C CYS A 579 6.41 2.84 12.60
N TYR A 580 5.63 3.49 11.74
CA TYR A 580 6.04 3.82 10.37
C TYR A 580 7.27 4.72 10.33
N LYS A 581 7.28 5.79 11.17
CA LYS A 581 8.42 6.68 11.29
C LYS A 581 9.70 5.91 11.65
N ALA A 582 9.62 5.02 12.62
CA ALA A 582 10.75 4.22 13.08
C ALA A 582 11.34 3.34 11.96
N ASP A 583 10.50 2.66 11.18
CA ASP A 583 10.94 1.76 10.10
C ASP A 583 11.48 2.52 8.88
N ILE A 584 10.80 3.59 8.46
CA ILE A 584 11.24 4.44 7.34
C ILE A 584 12.57 5.12 7.66
N GLU A 585 12.73 5.65 8.87
CA GLU A 585 14.00 6.27 9.28
C GLU A 585 15.15 5.25 9.37
N ALA A 586 14.89 4.01 9.79
CA ALA A 586 15.89 2.94 9.79
C ALA A 586 16.35 2.64 8.34
N ALA A 587 15.43 2.63 7.37
CA ALA A 587 15.77 2.49 5.96
C ALA A 587 16.64 3.65 5.47
N LEU A 588 16.30 4.90 5.82
CA LEU A 588 17.05 6.10 5.45
C LEU A 588 18.41 6.22 6.16
N ARG A 589 18.60 5.56 7.32
CA ARG A 589 19.90 5.44 8.02
C ARG A 589 20.76 4.30 7.49
N THR A 590 20.30 3.55 6.49
CA THR A 590 21.00 2.38 5.97
C THR A 590 21.77 2.73 4.69
N PRO A 591 23.11 2.59 4.67
CA PRO A 591 23.90 2.84 3.46
C PRO A 591 23.57 1.82 2.37
N LYS A 592 23.52 2.29 1.11
CA LYS A 592 23.28 1.47 -0.09
C LYS A 592 21.94 0.70 -0.11
N LEU A 593 21.00 1.01 0.78
CA LEU A 593 19.64 0.50 0.63
C LEU A 593 19.00 1.16 -0.59
N GLY A 594 18.36 0.37 -1.47
CA GLY A 594 17.70 0.87 -2.68
C GLY A 594 16.34 1.51 -2.42
N GLY A 595 15.74 1.24 -1.24
CA GLY A 595 14.45 1.78 -0.87
C GLY A 595 13.65 0.89 0.09
N PHE A 596 12.38 1.26 0.23
CA PHE A 596 11.38 0.49 0.95
C PHE A 596 10.04 0.52 0.21
N GLN A 597 9.18 -0.44 0.49
CA GLN A 597 7.79 -0.52 0.05
C GLN A 597 6.90 -0.71 1.28
N LEU A 598 6.08 0.29 1.60
CA LEU A 598 5.04 0.12 2.62
C LEU A 598 4.02 -0.92 2.14
N LEU A 599 3.49 -1.74 3.03
CA LEU A 599 2.37 -2.62 2.68
C LEU A 599 1.18 -1.81 2.15
N GLY A 600 0.90 -0.65 2.75
CA GLY A 600 -0.10 0.28 2.24
C GLY A 600 0.03 1.67 2.85
N LEU A 601 0.04 2.71 2.02
CA LEU A 601 -0.21 4.07 2.47
C LEU A 601 -1.71 4.23 2.77
N ASN A 602 -2.56 3.51 2.03
CA ASN A 602 -4.00 3.40 2.25
C ASN A 602 -4.39 2.00 2.75
N ASP A 603 -5.54 1.92 3.41
CA ASP A 603 -6.15 0.66 3.81
C ASP A 603 -6.62 -0.16 2.60
N PHE A 604 -6.68 -1.48 2.75
CA PHE A 604 -7.38 -2.37 1.83
C PHE A 604 -8.27 -3.35 2.63
N PRO A 605 -9.42 -2.84 3.12
CA PRO A 605 -10.26 -3.54 4.09
C PRO A 605 -10.99 -4.77 3.52
N GLY A 606 -10.87 -5.02 2.22
CA GLY A 606 -11.37 -6.22 1.56
C GLY A 606 -10.55 -7.47 1.82
N GLN A 607 -9.28 -7.35 2.22
CA GLN A 607 -8.41 -8.47 2.54
C GLN A 607 -8.16 -8.56 4.05
N CYS A 608 -8.86 -9.46 4.73
CA CYS A 608 -8.75 -9.67 6.18
C CYS A 608 -8.93 -8.40 7.03
N THR A 609 -9.61 -7.40 6.49
CA THR A 609 -9.74 -6.06 7.08
C THR A 609 -8.36 -5.45 7.42
N ALA A 610 -7.53 -5.31 6.40
CA ALA A 610 -6.17 -4.75 6.52
C ALA A 610 -6.23 -3.22 6.69
N LEU A 611 -6.20 -2.75 7.94
CA LEU A 611 -6.26 -1.34 8.33
C LEU A 611 -4.86 -0.76 8.57
N VAL A 612 -3.96 -1.03 7.64
CA VAL A 612 -2.53 -0.71 7.74
C VAL A 612 -2.17 0.68 7.22
N GLY A 613 -3.06 1.32 6.48
CA GLY A 613 -2.81 2.63 5.88
C GLY A 613 -2.88 3.80 6.86
N ALA A 614 -2.11 4.85 6.61
CA ALA A 614 -2.34 6.17 7.20
C ALA A 614 -3.61 6.83 6.62
N LEU A 615 -4.00 6.41 5.42
CA LEU A 615 -5.21 6.81 4.70
C LEU A 615 -6.24 5.67 4.68
N ASP A 616 -7.51 6.01 4.49
CA ASP A 616 -8.54 5.02 4.23
C ASP A 616 -8.46 4.48 2.78
N VAL A 617 -9.32 3.52 2.43
CA VAL A 617 -9.33 2.92 1.09
C VAL A 617 -9.68 3.90 -0.03
N PHE A 618 -10.28 5.04 0.30
CA PHE A 618 -10.61 6.12 -0.63
C PHE A 618 -9.50 7.17 -0.76
N TRP A 619 -8.31 6.91 -0.17
CA TRP A 619 -7.17 7.82 -0.12
C TRP A 619 -7.45 9.10 0.66
N GLU A 620 -8.27 9.03 1.70
CA GLU A 620 -8.59 10.16 2.58
C GLU A 620 -7.98 9.99 3.97
N GLU A 621 -7.64 11.12 4.62
CA GLU A 621 -7.04 11.11 5.95
C GLU A 621 -8.01 10.57 7.01
N LYS A 622 -7.49 9.71 7.89
CA LYS A 622 -8.25 9.16 9.03
C LYS A 622 -8.22 10.05 10.29
N GLY A 623 -7.55 11.21 10.21
CA GLY A 623 -7.54 12.26 11.24
C GLY A 623 -6.41 12.18 12.27
N TYR A 624 -5.50 11.22 12.18
CA TYR A 624 -4.37 11.08 13.12
C TYR A 624 -2.99 11.35 12.52
N ALA A 625 -2.86 11.30 11.20
CA ALA A 625 -1.64 11.64 10.48
C ALA A 625 -2.02 12.52 9.28
N THR A 626 -1.24 13.58 9.05
CA THR A 626 -1.36 14.44 7.89
C THR A 626 -0.18 14.23 6.94
N ALA A 627 -0.35 14.63 5.68
CA ALA A 627 0.76 14.64 4.72
C ALA A 627 1.97 15.42 5.24
N THR A 628 1.73 16.55 5.93
CA THR A 628 2.79 17.39 6.52
C THR A 628 3.55 16.66 7.62
N ASP A 629 2.86 15.91 8.49
CA ASP A 629 3.52 15.14 9.55
C ASP A 629 4.33 13.99 8.97
N TYR A 630 3.76 13.28 7.99
CA TYR A 630 4.37 12.11 7.37
C TYR A 630 5.60 12.47 6.52
N SER A 631 5.53 13.57 5.77
CA SER A 631 6.63 14.05 4.93
C SER A 631 7.87 14.53 5.72
N ARG A 632 7.81 14.66 7.04
CA ARG A 632 8.98 14.95 7.89
C ARG A 632 9.99 13.81 7.87
N PHE A 633 9.52 12.56 7.86
CA PHE A 633 10.36 11.37 7.87
C PHE A 633 10.31 10.55 6.57
N CYS A 634 9.40 10.86 5.65
CA CYS A 634 9.27 10.24 4.34
C CYS A 634 9.36 11.32 3.26
N ASN A 635 10.55 11.62 2.77
CA ASN A 635 10.79 12.68 1.78
C ASN A 635 12.11 12.44 1.03
N SER A 636 12.36 13.23 0.00
CA SER A 636 13.63 13.24 -0.74
C SER A 636 14.81 13.91 0.01
N LEU A 637 14.52 14.71 1.04
CA LEU A 637 15.50 15.30 1.96
C LEU A 637 14.97 15.10 3.38
N VAL A 638 15.67 14.32 4.21
CA VAL A 638 15.26 14.01 5.58
C VAL A 638 16.44 14.16 6.54
N PRO A 639 16.36 15.11 7.50
CA PRO A 639 17.25 15.11 8.66
C PRO A 639 16.96 13.91 9.56
N LEU A 640 18.00 13.28 10.10
CA LEU A 640 17.94 12.11 10.95
C LEU A 640 18.77 12.32 12.22
N ALA A 641 18.33 11.73 13.32
CA ALA A 641 19.07 11.75 14.57
C ALA A 641 19.22 10.33 15.13
N ARG A 642 20.45 9.93 15.48
CA ARG A 642 20.74 8.67 16.17
C ARG A 642 20.83 8.93 17.66
N MET A 643 19.82 8.53 18.41
CA MET A 643 19.72 8.60 19.85
C MET A 643 19.71 7.18 20.42
N LYS A 644 20.63 6.88 21.32
CA LYS A 644 20.73 5.53 21.93
C LYS A 644 19.55 5.21 22.83
N LYS A 645 18.89 6.20 23.38
CA LYS A 645 17.67 6.07 24.19
C LYS A 645 16.80 7.32 24.08
N LEU A 646 15.56 7.23 24.50
CA LEU A 646 14.58 8.32 24.45
C LEU A 646 14.03 8.69 25.83
N VAL A 647 14.39 7.96 26.88
CA VAL A 647 14.03 8.25 28.26
C VAL A 647 15.31 8.45 29.06
N TYR A 648 15.39 9.58 29.75
CA TYR A 648 16.56 10.02 30.52
C TYR A 648 16.19 10.34 31.98
N GLU A 649 17.15 10.25 32.87
CA GLU A 649 17.12 10.92 34.17
C GLU A 649 17.86 12.26 34.08
N ASN A 650 17.48 13.20 34.92
CA ASN A 650 18.04 14.59 34.84
C ASN A 650 19.52 14.70 35.26
N ASN A 651 20.11 13.66 35.82
CA ASN A 651 21.54 13.58 36.12
C ASN A 651 22.39 13.03 34.97
N GLU A 652 21.76 12.84 33.78
CA GLU A 652 22.41 12.33 32.59
C GLU A 652 22.69 13.45 31.59
N THR A 653 23.44 13.11 30.55
CA THR A 653 23.72 13.96 29.39
C THR A 653 22.92 13.46 28.19
N PHE A 654 22.19 14.35 27.53
CA PHE A 654 21.55 14.04 26.20
C PHE A 654 22.63 13.98 25.13
N ALA A 655 22.51 13.02 24.21
CA ALA A 655 23.37 12.91 23.04
C ALA A 655 22.61 12.41 21.82
N ALA A 656 22.87 13.02 20.66
CA ALA A 656 22.36 12.61 19.37
C ALA A 656 23.40 12.87 18.27
N ASP A 657 23.64 11.88 17.42
CA ASP A 657 24.42 12.07 16.19
C ASP A 657 23.45 12.41 15.05
N VAL A 658 23.74 13.50 14.32
CA VAL A 658 22.88 13.99 13.25
C VAL A 658 23.43 13.60 11.89
N GLU A 659 22.56 13.04 11.07
CA GLU A 659 22.86 12.67 9.68
C GLU A 659 21.71 13.11 8.75
N VAL A 660 21.93 13.09 7.46
CA VAL A 660 20.97 13.50 6.45
C VAL A 660 20.87 12.44 5.35
N ALA A 661 19.65 12.07 4.99
CA ALA A 661 19.34 11.39 3.73
C ALA A 661 18.95 12.44 2.70
N ASN A 662 19.69 12.55 1.60
CA ASN A 662 19.46 13.53 0.55
C ASN A 662 19.39 12.86 -0.82
N TYR A 663 18.25 12.93 -1.47
CA TYR A 663 18.04 12.46 -2.85
C TYR A 663 17.62 13.61 -3.80
N ARG A 664 17.66 14.85 -3.31
CA ARG A 664 17.57 16.08 -4.11
C ARG A 664 18.95 16.40 -4.71
N ASP A 665 19.16 17.63 -5.05
CA ASP A 665 20.44 18.09 -5.53
C ASP A 665 21.51 18.11 -4.42
N GLU A 666 22.77 18.10 -4.82
CA GLU A 666 23.87 18.33 -3.89
C GLU A 666 23.71 19.70 -3.21
N LEU A 667 23.83 19.74 -1.90
CA LEU A 667 23.72 20.96 -1.13
C LEU A 667 25.11 21.45 -0.71
N VAL A 668 25.51 22.63 -1.16
CA VAL A 668 26.78 23.27 -0.79
C VAL A 668 26.53 24.27 0.33
N HIS A 669 27.28 24.16 1.43
CA HIS A 669 27.10 24.96 2.66
C HIS A 669 25.65 25.01 3.14
N PRO A 670 24.99 23.87 3.37
CA PRO A 670 23.58 23.84 3.80
C PRO A 670 23.41 24.54 5.16
N GLU A 671 22.26 25.20 5.33
CA GLU A 671 21.85 25.72 6.62
C GLU A 671 21.33 24.56 7.49
N ILE A 672 22.07 24.20 8.58
CA ILE A 672 21.70 23.12 9.49
C ILE A 672 21.54 23.69 10.88
N SER A 673 20.33 23.55 11.44
CA SER A 673 20.02 24.00 12.81
C SER A 673 19.27 22.94 13.59
N TRP A 674 19.36 23.03 14.90
CA TRP A 674 18.58 22.17 15.80
C TRP A 674 18.01 22.95 16.97
N ARG A 675 16.90 22.49 17.52
CA ARG A 675 16.23 23.07 18.68
C ARG A 675 15.69 21.95 19.57
N VAL A 676 15.75 22.22 20.90
CA VAL A 676 15.02 21.41 21.87
C VAL A 676 13.93 22.27 22.47
N LYS A 677 12.71 21.81 22.37
CA LYS A 677 11.51 22.49 22.83
C LYS A 677 10.84 21.72 23.96
N ASP A 678 10.21 22.44 24.89
CA ASP A 678 9.29 21.80 25.85
C ASP A 678 7.91 21.53 25.23
N ALA A 679 7.01 20.92 26.01
CA ALA A 679 5.65 20.58 25.59
C ALA A 679 4.79 21.80 25.21
N LEU A 680 5.19 23.02 25.60
CA LEU A 680 4.51 24.26 25.24
C LEU A 680 5.15 24.94 24.00
N GLY A 681 6.16 24.32 23.39
CA GLY A 681 6.88 24.85 22.23
C GLY A 681 7.98 25.88 22.57
N LYS A 682 8.26 26.12 23.86
CA LYS A 682 9.34 27.02 24.27
C LYS A 682 10.69 26.38 23.98
N VAL A 683 11.58 27.10 23.29
CA VAL A 683 12.94 26.65 23.01
C VAL A 683 13.78 26.71 24.28
N LEU A 684 14.30 25.57 24.70
CA LEU A 684 15.18 25.42 25.85
C LEU A 684 16.66 25.39 25.45
N ARG A 685 16.96 24.80 24.30
CA ARG A 685 18.30 24.69 23.72
C ARG A 685 18.22 24.86 22.21
N GLN A 686 19.25 25.38 21.60
CA GLN A 686 19.39 25.48 20.16
C GLN A 686 20.84 25.59 19.73
N GLY A 687 21.13 25.27 18.48
CA GLY A 687 22.45 25.40 17.90
C GLY A 687 22.44 25.19 16.40
N THR A 688 23.63 25.27 15.82
CA THR A 688 23.87 24.99 14.39
C THR A 688 24.92 23.91 14.24
N LEU A 689 24.82 23.16 13.15
CA LEU A 689 25.83 22.22 12.68
C LEU A 689 26.33 22.70 11.32
N THR A 690 27.52 22.31 10.93
CA THR A 690 28.14 22.75 9.68
C THR A 690 28.56 21.56 8.82
N ALA A 691 28.28 21.65 7.55
CA ALA A 691 28.80 20.73 6.54
C ALA A 691 29.21 21.56 5.32
N ASP A 692 30.34 21.25 4.73
CA ASP A 692 30.76 21.93 3.50
C ASP A 692 29.86 21.52 2.33
N LYS A 693 29.48 20.26 2.30
CA LYS A 693 28.63 19.68 1.25
C LYS A 693 27.83 18.49 1.75
N LEU A 694 26.58 18.35 1.31
CA LEU A 694 25.81 17.13 1.38
C LEU A 694 25.65 16.56 -0.03
N ASN A 695 26.18 15.38 -0.24
CA ASN A 695 26.04 14.66 -1.51
C ASN A 695 24.64 14.03 -1.62
N ILE A 696 24.36 13.39 -2.76
CA ILE A 696 23.16 12.57 -2.92
C ILE A 696 23.39 11.20 -2.26
N GLY A 697 22.46 10.73 -1.44
CA GLY A 697 22.49 9.44 -0.75
C GLY A 697 22.15 9.51 0.72
N ASN A 698 22.17 8.33 1.37
CA ASN A 698 21.94 8.15 2.81
C ASN A 698 23.21 8.44 3.65
N CYS A 699 23.06 8.50 4.95
CA CYS A 699 24.14 8.50 5.94
C CYS A 699 25.13 9.68 5.82
N GLN A 700 24.68 10.86 5.42
CA GLN A 700 25.50 12.07 5.38
C GLN A 700 25.67 12.61 6.78
N GLN A 701 26.79 12.30 7.47
CA GLN A 701 27.06 12.79 8.82
C GLN A 701 27.30 14.30 8.83
N VAL A 702 26.66 15.01 9.76
CA VAL A 702 26.77 16.47 9.88
C VAL A 702 27.23 16.95 11.26
N GLY A 703 27.24 16.07 12.27
CA GLY A 703 27.76 16.38 13.60
C GLY A 703 26.97 15.76 14.74
N SER A 704 27.29 16.15 15.97
CA SER A 704 26.67 15.63 17.18
C SER A 704 26.10 16.75 18.02
N ILE A 705 25.01 16.48 18.74
CA ILE A 705 24.37 17.34 19.72
C ILE A 705 24.58 16.73 21.09
N SER A 706 25.05 17.52 22.05
CA SER A 706 25.22 17.06 23.43
C SER A 706 25.02 18.21 24.43
N PHE A 707 24.28 17.94 25.52
CA PHE A 707 24.07 18.88 26.62
C PHE A 707 23.61 18.17 27.89
N ASP A 708 23.92 18.76 29.06
CA ASP A 708 23.49 18.23 30.36
C ASP A 708 21.99 18.50 30.60
N LEU A 709 21.35 17.58 31.32
CA LEU A 709 19.92 17.64 31.66
C LEU A 709 19.68 18.10 33.11
N ASN A 710 20.71 18.49 33.86
CA ASN A 710 20.65 18.79 35.30
C ASN A 710 19.70 19.93 35.66
N ASP A 711 19.38 20.83 34.74
CA ASP A 711 18.47 21.96 34.95
C ASP A 711 17.00 21.55 34.81
N ILE A 712 16.69 20.36 34.33
CA ILE A 712 15.32 19.81 34.20
C ILE A 712 14.92 19.18 35.54
N GLN A 713 14.32 19.98 36.44
CA GLN A 713 14.00 19.56 37.81
C GLN A 713 12.62 18.89 37.94
N GLN A 714 11.77 18.96 36.90
CA GLN A 714 10.46 18.32 36.88
C GLN A 714 10.40 17.37 35.70
N ALA A 715 9.53 16.35 35.79
CA ALA A 715 9.27 15.44 34.67
C ALA A 715 8.83 16.23 33.43
N ALA A 716 9.52 16.05 32.34
CA ALA A 716 9.29 16.80 31.10
C ALA A 716 9.30 15.89 29.88
N ARG A 717 8.37 16.13 28.96
CA ARG A 717 8.48 15.72 27.58
C ARG A 717 9.16 16.84 26.80
N LEU A 718 10.24 16.52 26.13
CA LEU A 718 10.99 17.42 25.28
C LEU A 718 10.94 16.94 23.84
N ASN A 719 11.14 17.85 22.90
CA ASN A 719 11.16 17.55 21.47
C ASN A 719 12.44 18.07 20.84
N LEU A 720 13.25 17.18 20.26
CA LEU A 720 14.39 17.55 19.42
C LEU A 720 13.87 17.78 18.00
N GLU A 721 14.13 18.97 17.46
CA GLU A 721 13.87 19.34 16.07
C GLU A 721 15.19 19.57 15.35
N VAL A 722 15.39 18.99 14.19
CA VAL A 722 16.53 19.21 13.29
C VAL A 722 16.03 19.72 11.95
N SER A 723 16.63 20.78 11.44
CA SER A 723 16.30 21.44 10.18
C SER A 723 17.49 21.49 9.24
N VAL A 724 17.29 21.14 7.96
CA VAL A 724 18.27 21.28 6.87
C VAL A 724 17.61 22.05 5.75
N ASN A 725 18.10 23.26 5.47
CA ASN A 725 17.52 24.18 4.46
C ASN A 725 15.99 24.32 4.59
N GLY A 726 15.47 24.37 5.84
CA GLY A 726 14.05 24.49 6.15
C GLY A 726 13.26 23.17 6.15
N THR A 727 13.84 22.06 5.70
CA THR A 727 13.22 20.72 5.87
C THR A 727 13.44 20.24 7.29
N ILE A 728 12.38 19.87 7.99
CA ILE A 728 12.39 19.60 9.43
C ILE A 728 12.00 18.15 9.69
N ASN A 729 12.69 17.51 10.63
CA ASN A 729 12.27 16.29 11.30
C ASN A 729 12.42 16.44 12.81
N ASP A 730 11.69 15.67 13.61
CA ASP A 730 11.66 15.84 15.06
C ASP A 730 11.40 14.53 15.83
N TRP A 731 11.81 14.49 17.10
CA TRP A 731 11.67 13.32 17.99
C TRP A 731 11.35 13.77 19.40
N ASN A 732 10.38 13.12 20.05
CA ASN A 732 10.11 13.27 21.46
C ASN A 732 11.12 12.46 22.28
N PHE A 733 11.52 13.02 23.42
CA PHE A 733 12.25 12.33 24.46
C PHE A 733 11.81 12.83 25.85
N TRP A 734 12.03 12.03 26.88
CA TRP A 734 11.54 12.33 28.21
C TRP A 734 12.70 12.46 29.18
N VAL A 735 12.58 13.41 30.09
CA VAL A 735 13.54 13.64 31.17
C VAL A 735 12.80 13.60 32.49
N TYR A 736 13.24 12.71 33.39
CA TYR A 736 12.65 12.54 34.69
C TYR A 736 13.65 12.89 35.79
N PRO A 737 13.19 13.47 36.94
CA PRO A 737 14.06 13.63 38.11
C PRO A 737 14.57 12.27 38.57
N SER A 738 15.86 12.18 38.82
CA SER A 738 16.47 10.96 39.37
C SER A 738 15.94 10.72 40.79
N ARG A 739 15.25 9.58 40.97
CA ARG A 739 14.62 9.18 42.24
C ARG A 739 15.06 7.79 42.62
N LYS A 740 15.39 7.62 43.92
CA LYS A 740 15.63 6.27 44.41
C LYS A 740 14.34 5.48 44.56
N VAL A 741 14.40 4.17 44.36
CA VAL A 741 13.23 3.27 44.46
C VAL A 741 12.59 3.31 45.85
N GLU A 742 13.40 3.38 46.93
CA GLU A 742 12.94 3.47 48.32
C GLU A 742 12.11 4.75 48.58
N GLU A 743 12.47 5.87 47.93
CA GLU A 743 11.74 7.14 48.05
C GLU A 743 10.38 7.04 47.35
N VAL A 744 10.33 6.43 46.19
CA VAL A 744 9.08 6.23 45.42
C VAL A 744 8.16 5.27 46.17
N ASN A 745 8.70 4.27 46.88
CA ASN A 745 7.92 3.28 47.61
C ASN A 745 7.36 3.76 48.95
N LYS A 746 7.73 4.92 49.46
CA LYS A 746 7.19 5.47 50.74
C LYS A 746 5.72 5.86 50.65
N GLY A 747 4.98 5.60 51.70
CA GLY A 747 3.66 6.17 52.01
C GLY A 747 2.46 5.32 51.61
N ILE A 748 2.27 4.98 50.35
CA ILE A 748 1.19 4.12 49.89
C ILE A 748 1.66 2.66 49.81
N LEU A 749 0.89 1.74 50.43
CA LEU A 749 1.21 0.32 50.35
C LEU A 749 1.11 -0.17 48.89
N LEU A 750 2.24 -0.66 48.38
CA LEU A 750 2.36 -1.34 47.10
C LEU A 750 2.37 -2.85 47.36
N THR A 751 1.52 -3.59 46.66
CA THR A 751 1.42 -5.06 46.82
C THR A 751 1.08 -5.73 45.50
N ASP A 752 1.49 -6.97 45.30
CA ASP A 752 1.16 -7.79 44.15
C ASP A 752 -0.11 -8.65 44.35
N ARG A 753 -0.65 -8.69 45.60
CA ARG A 753 -1.90 -9.40 45.95
C ARG A 753 -2.54 -8.78 47.20
N LEU A 754 -3.82 -9.06 47.42
CA LEU A 754 -4.50 -8.61 48.63
C LEU A 754 -4.13 -9.51 49.82
N ASN A 755 -2.91 -9.37 50.31
CA ASN A 755 -2.40 -10.08 51.49
C ASN A 755 -3.03 -9.51 52.76
N ARG A 756 -2.70 -10.12 53.93
CA ARG A 756 -3.24 -9.73 55.24
C ARG A 756 -3.03 -8.26 55.57
N GLU A 757 -1.88 -7.70 55.21
CA GLU A 757 -1.53 -6.28 55.45
C GLU A 757 -2.45 -5.38 54.61
N ALA A 758 -2.56 -5.65 53.28
CA ALA A 758 -3.41 -4.90 52.36
C ALA A 758 -4.89 -4.93 52.79
N LEU A 759 -5.40 -6.12 53.16
CA LEU A 759 -6.77 -6.29 53.66
C LEU A 759 -7.00 -5.49 54.95
N ASN A 760 -6.02 -5.49 55.88
CA ASN A 760 -6.14 -4.71 57.14
C ASN A 760 -6.14 -3.21 56.83
N GLN A 761 -5.34 -2.75 55.85
CA GLN A 761 -5.29 -1.34 55.43
C GLN A 761 -6.65 -0.92 54.81
N LEU A 762 -7.21 -1.72 53.93
CA LEU A 762 -8.52 -1.46 53.30
C LEU A 762 -9.67 -1.46 54.31
N LYS A 763 -9.71 -2.42 55.24
CA LYS A 763 -10.71 -2.46 56.34
C LYS A 763 -10.72 -1.20 57.18
N LYS A 764 -9.56 -0.55 57.40
CA LYS A 764 -9.42 0.71 58.14
C LYS A 764 -9.77 1.94 57.30
N GLY A 765 -10.20 1.79 56.04
CA GLY A 765 -10.46 2.89 55.13
C GLY A 765 -9.20 3.46 54.46
N GLY A 766 -8.09 2.73 54.51
CA GLY A 766 -6.81 3.12 53.93
C GLY A 766 -6.77 2.94 52.40
N LYS A 767 -5.61 3.31 51.83
CA LYS A 767 -5.34 3.31 50.37
C LYS A 767 -4.29 2.24 50.07
N VAL A 768 -4.53 1.41 49.04
CA VAL A 768 -3.65 0.34 48.59
C VAL A 768 -3.46 0.45 47.09
N LEU A 769 -2.22 0.28 46.60
CA LEU A 769 -1.90 0.08 45.19
C LEU A 769 -1.61 -1.41 44.97
N LEU A 770 -2.51 -2.07 44.24
CA LEU A 770 -2.34 -3.42 43.74
C LEU A 770 -1.69 -3.34 42.35
N SER A 771 -0.44 -3.79 42.25
CA SER A 771 0.32 -3.87 41.01
C SER A 771 0.58 -5.34 40.70
N LEU A 772 -0.02 -5.85 39.64
CA LEU A 772 0.12 -7.26 39.26
C LEU A 772 1.52 -7.53 38.71
N ARG A 773 2.12 -8.67 39.09
CA ARG A 773 3.37 -9.09 38.44
C ARG A 773 3.10 -9.56 37.02
N LYS A 774 3.99 -9.28 36.09
CA LYS A 774 3.88 -9.78 34.74
C LYS A 774 3.69 -11.31 34.72
N GLY A 775 2.68 -11.81 34.02
CA GLY A 775 2.36 -13.24 33.89
C GLY A 775 1.49 -13.82 35.01
N THR A 776 1.09 -13.05 36.03
CA THR A 776 0.21 -13.55 37.13
C THR A 776 -1.28 -13.27 36.88
N LEU A 777 -1.63 -12.49 35.87
CA LEU A 777 -3.02 -12.22 35.53
C LEU A 777 -3.71 -13.50 35.04
N SER A 778 -4.90 -13.78 35.58
CA SER A 778 -5.66 -14.98 35.18
C SER A 778 -6.19 -14.87 33.76
N LYS A 779 -6.31 -16.00 33.06
CA LYS A 779 -6.80 -16.03 31.67
C LYS A 779 -8.22 -15.49 31.55
N GLU A 780 -9.06 -15.70 32.52
CA GLU A 780 -10.45 -15.19 32.57
C GLU A 780 -10.49 -13.66 32.50
N PHE A 781 -9.46 -13.00 33.06
CA PHE A 781 -9.36 -11.55 33.09
C PHE A 781 -8.26 -10.98 32.17
N GLY A 782 -7.88 -11.72 31.13
CA GLY A 782 -6.99 -11.22 30.06
C GLY A 782 -5.54 -11.68 30.15
N GLY A 783 -5.23 -12.69 31.01
CA GLY A 783 -3.87 -13.20 31.14
C GLY A 783 -3.28 -13.88 29.89
N ASP A 784 -4.11 -14.18 28.90
CA ASP A 784 -3.72 -14.69 27.59
C ASP A 784 -3.63 -13.59 26.51
N ILE A 785 -3.90 -12.33 26.85
CA ILE A 785 -3.78 -11.21 25.92
C ILE A 785 -2.32 -10.74 25.89
N ALA A 786 -1.67 -10.93 24.79
CA ALA A 786 -0.29 -10.46 24.59
C ALA A 786 -0.28 -8.95 24.30
N ILE A 787 0.06 -8.16 25.31
CA ILE A 787 0.28 -6.73 25.18
C ILE A 787 1.73 -6.46 24.72
N GLY A 788 1.90 -5.58 23.73
CA GLY A 788 3.18 -5.09 23.25
C GLY A 788 3.13 -3.60 23.00
N PHE A 789 4.28 -2.99 22.74
CA PHE A 789 4.36 -1.56 22.47
C PHE A 789 3.84 -1.20 21.08
N SER A 790 4.15 -2.02 20.04
CA SER A 790 3.57 -1.79 18.71
C SER A 790 2.07 -2.08 18.67
N SER A 791 1.38 -1.58 17.65
CA SER A 791 0.00 -2.01 17.38
C SER A 791 -0.03 -3.42 16.78
N ILE A 792 -1.23 -3.97 16.64
CA ILE A 792 -1.47 -5.26 15.96
C ILE A 792 -0.80 -5.25 14.59
N PHE A 793 -0.06 -6.33 14.33
CA PHE A 793 0.60 -6.58 13.06
C PHE A 793 -0.33 -7.39 12.14
N TRP A 794 -0.77 -6.78 11.04
CA TRP A 794 -1.71 -7.33 10.09
C TRP A 794 -3.12 -7.54 10.69
N ASN A 795 -3.41 -8.72 11.19
CA ASN A 795 -4.68 -9.08 11.84
C ASN A 795 -4.49 -10.36 12.64
N THR A 796 -4.71 -10.33 13.94
CA THR A 796 -4.47 -11.48 14.83
C THR A 796 -5.33 -12.70 14.50
N ALA A 797 -6.58 -12.51 14.04
CA ALA A 797 -7.44 -13.63 13.65
C ALA A 797 -6.87 -14.40 12.45
N MET A 798 -6.27 -13.69 11.48
CA MET A 798 -5.73 -14.30 10.25
C MET A 798 -4.28 -14.77 10.42
N THR A 799 -3.56 -14.24 11.41
CA THR A 799 -2.16 -14.59 11.71
C THR A 799 -2.02 -15.67 12.79
N LYS A 800 -3.11 -16.38 13.12
CA LYS A 800 -3.12 -17.43 14.16
C LYS A 800 -2.72 -16.92 15.55
N GLY A 801 -3.16 -15.72 15.90
CA GLY A 801 -2.88 -15.10 17.20
C GLY A 801 -1.46 -14.52 17.34
N GLN A 802 -0.85 -14.05 16.24
CA GLN A 802 0.43 -13.35 16.33
C GLN A 802 0.33 -12.12 17.25
N ALA A 803 1.24 -12.05 18.21
CA ALA A 803 1.35 -10.90 19.11
C ALA A 803 1.95 -9.66 18.41
N PRO A 804 1.67 -8.44 18.91
CA PRO A 804 0.77 -8.12 20.01
C PRO A 804 -0.71 -8.28 19.61
N HIS A 805 -1.60 -8.39 20.62
CA HIS A 805 -3.05 -8.48 20.45
C HIS A 805 -3.77 -7.13 20.64
N THR A 806 -3.02 -6.05 20.83
CA THR A 806 -3.53 -4.74 21.26
C THR A 806 -3.05 -3.63 20.32
N LEU A 807 -3.77 -2.51 20.33
CA LEU A 807 -3.53 -1.35 19.47
C LEU A 807 -3.01 -0.13 20.28
N GLY A 808 -2.28 -0.40 21.38
CA GLY A 808 -1.77 0.65 22.26
C GLY A 808 -2.74 1.03 23.39
N ILE A 809 -2.53 2.21 23.97
CA ILE A 809 -3.33 2.72 25.09
C ILE A 809 -4.12 3.97 24.70
N LEU A 810 -5.15 4.23 25.51
CA LEU A 810 -5.88 5.51 25.52
C LEU A 810 -5.95 6.00 26.99
N CYS A 811 -5.54 7.25 27.22
CA CYS A 811 -5.68 7.89 28.53
C CYS A 811 -6.07 9.37 28.39
N ASN A 812 -6.54 9.97 29.48
CA ASN A 812 -6.73 11.42 29.55
C ASN A 812 -5.46 12.05 30.17
N PRO A 813 -4.65 12.80 29.40
CA PRO A 813 -3.43 13.44 29.89
C PRO A 813 -3.65 14.38 31.08
N SER A 814 -4.84 14.96 31.20
CA SER A 814 -5.22 15.86 32.30
C SER A 814 -5.68 15.14 33.55
N HIS A 815 -5.76 13.80 33.54
CA HIS A 815 -6.16 13.05 34.72
C HIS A 815 -5.13 13.23 35.85
N PRO A 816 -5.54 13.53 37.10
CA PRO A 816 -4.61 13.80 38.21
C PRO A 816 -3.59 12.69 38.48
N ALA A 817 -3.93 11.44 38.16
CA ALA A 817 -3.01 10.31 38.28
C ALA A 817 -1.78 10.40 37.35
N LEU A 818 -1.88 11.17 36.28
CA LEU A 818 -0.81 11.36 35.27
C LEU A 818 -0.13 12.73 35.39
N SER A 819 -0.46 13.54 36.38
CA SER A 819 0.02 14.92 36.53
C SER A 819 1.54 15.04 36.64
N ALA A 820 2.22 14.03 37.16
CA ALA A 820 3.70 13.97 37.24
C ALA A 820 4.31 13.03 36.18
N PHE A 821 3.51 12.56 35.20
CA PHE A 821 3.92 11.73 34.08
C PHE A 821 3.46 12.34 32.77
N PRO A 822 4.18 13.36 32.26
CA PRO A 822 3.75 14.11 31.08
C PRO A 822 3.58 13.18 29.89
N THR A 823 2.34 12.99 29.45
CA THR A 823 1.94 12.06 28.41
C THR A 823 0.95 12.71 27.45
N GLU A 824 0.83 12.14 26.27
CA GLU A 824 -0.28 12.35 25.34
C GLU A 824 -1.42 11.35 25.64
N TYR A 825 -2.54 11.46 24.92
CA TYR A 825 -3.69 10.55 25.07
C TYR A 825 -3.43 9.14 24.53
N HIS A 826 -2.31 8.90 23.83
CA HIS A 826 -1.93 7.68 23.13
C HIS A 826 -0.56 7.16 23.59
N SER A 827 -0.19 5.96 23.11
CA SER A 827 1.15 5.41 23.30
C SER A 827 2.21 6.27 22.62
N ASP A 828 3.26 6.64 23.37
CA ASP A 828 4.51 7.15 22.85
C ASP A 828 5.65 6.41 23.57
N TYR A 829 6.88 6.56 23.19
CA TYR A 829 8.02 5.74 23.64
C TYR A 829 8.18 5.63 25.15
N GLN A 830 7.74 6.62 25.93
CA GLN A 830 7.74 6.49 27.40
C GLN A 830 6.85 5.36 27.94
N TRP A 831 5.83 4.94 27.18
CA TRP A 831 4.93 3.83 27.57
C TRP A 831 5.50 2.46 27.24
N TRP A 832 6.59 2.39 26.46
CA TRP A 832 7.21 1.12 26.07
C TRP A 832 7.50 0.22 27.27
N ASP A 833 8.15 0.77 28.31
CA ASP A 833 8.47 0.02 29.52
C ASP A 833 7.20 -0.46 30.26
N ALA A 834 6.22 0.40 30.45
CA ALA A 834 4.96 0.05 31.11
C ALA A 834 4.20 -1.04 30.36
N MET A 835 4.14 -0.96 29.01
CA MET A 835 3.46 -1.94 28.19
C MET A 835 4.22 -3.28 28.12
N SER A 836 5.53 -3.23 28.02
CA SER A 836 6.38 -4.43 27.94
C SER A 836 6.40 -5.22 29.26
N HIS A 837 6.06 -4.57 30.40
CA HIS A 837 6.03 -5.17 31.73
C HIS A 837 4.63 -5.16 32.33
N SER A 838 3.63 -5.55 31.55
CA SER A 838 2.23 -5.53 32.02
C SER A 838 1.40 -6.70 31.55
N GLY A 839 0.18 -6.79 32.08
CA GLY A 839 -0.94 -7.55 31.59
C GLY A 839 -2.13 -6.64 31.36
N ALA A 840 -2.86 -6.82 30.27
CA ALA A 840 -4.08 -6.09 29.94
C ALA A 840 -5.26 -6.68 30.72
N ILE A 841 -5.74 -5.97 31.76
CA ILE A 841 -6.81 -6.46 32.62
C ILE A 841 -8.14 -6.27 31.91
N SER A 842 -8.86 -7.38 31.61
CA SER A 842 -10.25 -7.34 31.19
C SER A 842 -11.12 -7.01 32.40
N TYR A 843 -11.87 -5.92 32.33
CA TYR A 843 -12.83 -5.58 33.37
C TYR A 843 -14.25 -6.01 33.01
N ALA A 844 -14.43 -6.79 31.94
CA ALA A 844 -15.68 -7.50 31.67
C ALA A 844 -16.04 -8.41 32.87
N GLY A 845 -17.24 -8.28 33.38
CA GLY A 845 -17.69 -9.06 34.54
C GLY A 845 -17.20 -8.56 35.91
N LEU A 846 -16.32 -7.57 35.98
CA LEU A 846 -15.95 -6.92 37.27
C LEU A 846 -17.04 -5.93 37.69
N SER A 847 -17.34 -4.94 36.88
CA SER A 847 -18.42 -3.96 37.03
C SER A 847 -18.55 -3.11 35.78
N GLU A 848 -19.79 -2.83 35.38
CA GLU A 848 -20.09 -1.92 34.25
C GLU A 848 -19.68 -0.44 34.51
N ASN A 849 -19.46 -0.09 35.79
CA ASN A 849 -19.12 1.29 36.21
C ASN A 849 -17.60 1.50 36.37
N ILE A 850 -16.76 0.60 35.88
CA ILE A 850 -15.30 0.84 35.88
C ILE A 850 -14.96 1.82 34.78
N HIS A 851 -14.32 2.91 35.17
CA HIS A 851 -13.75 3.92 34.27
C HIS A 851 -12.22 3.86 34.35
N PRO A 852 -11.54 3.22 33.42
CA PRO A 852 -10.09 3.14 33.42
C PRO A 852 -9.41 4.52 33.38
N ILE A 853 -8.36 4.69 34.16
CA ILE A 853 -7.43 5.82 34.04
C ILE A 853 -6.60 5.65 32.78
N VAL A 854 -6.20 4.41 32.48
CA VAL A 854 -5.49 4.03 31.26
C VAL A 854 -6.19 2.81 30.66
N HIS A 855 -6.85 2.99 29.51
CA HIS A 855 -7.38 1.91 28.70
C HIS A 855 -6.27 1.23 27.91
N VAL A 856 -6.44 -0.06 27.61
CA VAL A 856 -5.75 -0.77 26.55
C VAL A 856 -6.74 -0.90 25.39
N ILE A 857 -6.32 -0.57 24.18
CA ILE A 857 -7.16 -0.71 22.97
C ILE A 857 -7.01 -2.14 22.49
N ASP A 858 -8.09 -2.90 22.51
CA ASP A 858 -8.16 -4.29 22.04
C ASP A 858 -8.21 -4.37 20.50
N ASP A 859 -8.16 -5.58 19.97
CA ASP A 859 -8.49 -5.81 18.55
C ASP A 859 -9.95 -5.40 18.24
N TRP A 860 -10.20 -5.05 16.98
CA TRP A 860 -11.50 -4.49 16.54
C TRP A 860 -12.60 -5.52 16.31
N PHE A 861 -12.29 -6.82 16.42
CA PHE A 861 -13.26 -7.89 16.20
C PHE A 861 -13.67 -8.58 17.50
N THR A 862 -12.88 -8.49 18.57
CA THR A 862 -13.23 -8.95 19.92
C THR A 862 -13.72 -7.81 20.80
N ASN A 863 -13.07 -6.63 20.74
CA ASN A 863 -13.47 -5.40 21.45
C ASN A 863 -13.66 -5.58 22.97
N ARG A 864 -12.76 -6.34 23.62
CA ARG A 864 -12.83 -6.53 25.07
C ARG A 864 -12.59 -5.21 25.81
N PRO A 865 -13.30 -4.95 26.92
CA PRO A 865 -13.02 -3.81 27.79
C PRO A 865 -11.74 -4.06 28.58
N LEU A 866 -10.64 -3.42 28.19
CA LEU A 866 -9.30 -3.64 28.74
C LEU A 866 -8.73 -2.40 29.44
N ALA A 867 -8.01 -2.60 30.53
CA ALA A 867 -7.36 -1.54 31.30
C ALA A 867 -5.92 -1.90 31.69
N LEU A 868 -5.05 -0.89 31.77
CA LEU A 868 -3.79 -0.97 32.50
C LEU A 868 -3.93 -0.45 33.93
N VAL A 869 -4.72 0.60 34.15
CA VAL A 869 -4.89 1.23 35.46
C VAL A 869 -6.34 1.64 35.64
N PHE A 870 -6.93 1.25 36.76
CA PHE A 870 -8.26 1.69 37.19
C PHE A 870 -8.35 1.75 38.71
N GLU A 871 -9.39 2.41 39.23
CA GLU A 871 -9.60 2.55 40.66
C GLU A 871 -10.98 2.04 41.10
N VAL A 872 -11.03 1.50 42.36
CA VAL A 872 -12.26 0.95 42.93
C VAL A 872 -12.28 1.11 44.44
N LYS A 873 -13.47 0.99 45.04
CA LYS A 873 -13.68 0.84 46.48
C LYS A 873 -13.71 -0.64 46.87
N VAL A 874 -13.10 -0.94 47.99
CA VAL A 874 -13.19 -2.27 48.64
C VAL A 874 -13.62 -2.05 50.09
N GLY A 875 -14.92 -2.17 50.33
CA GLY A 875 -15.51 -1.80 51.59
C GLY A 875 -15.28 -0.33 51.95
N LYS A 876 -14.57 -0.05 53.05
CA LYS A 876 -14.21 1.31 53.47
C LYS A 876 -12.96 1.82 52.76
N GLY A 877 -12.16 0.93 52.21
CA GLY A 877 -10.85 1.23 51.61
C GLY A 877 -10.91 1.68 50.15
N LYS A 878 -9.81 2.23 49.66
CA LYS A 878 -9.65 2.68 48.28
C LYS A 878 -8.48 1.93 47.66
N LEU A 879 -8.76 1.29 46.52
CA LEU A 879 -7.81 0.46 45.81
C LEU A 879 -7.52 1.05 44.43
N LEU A 880 -6.26 1.25 44.08
CA LEU A 880 -5.83 1.45 42.72
C LEU A 880 -5.29 0.10 42.21
N VAL A 881 -5.81 -0.37 41.06
CA VAL A 881 -5.41 -1.61 40.41
C VAL A 881 -4.60 -1.29 39.18
N SER A 882 -3.42 -1.91 39.06
CA SER A 882 -2.53 -1.74 37.91
C SER A 882 -2.10 -3.10 37.36
N GLY A 883 -2.26 -3.29 36.05
CA GLY A 883 -1.69 -4.41 35.31
C GLY A 883 -0.18 -4.26 35.05
N ILE A 884 0.41 -3.07 35.34
CA ILE A 884 1.83 -2.80 35.17
C ILE A 884 2.59 -3.35 36.39
N ASP A 885 3.66 -4.12 36.13
CA ASP A 885 4.55 -4.64 37.16
C ASP A 885 5.50 -3.55 37.66
N PHE A 886 5.24 -3.04 38.87
CA PHE A 886 6.09 -2.07 39.58
C PHE A 886 7.01 -2.73 40.66
N HIS A 887 7.23 -4.04 40.58
CA HIS A 887 8.05 -4.78 41.56
C HIS A 887 9.40 -5.19 40.99
N GLN A 888 9.47 -5.51 39.69
CA GLN A 888 10.67 -6.05 39.09
C GLN A 888 11.57 -4.94 38.51
N ASP A 889 12.88 -5.02 38.74
CA ASP A 889 13.96 -4.23 38.13
C ASP A 889 13.75 -2.70 38.11
N MET A 890 13.07 -2.17 39.11
CA MET A 890 12.68 -0.75 39.17
C MET A 890 13.86 0.23 39.14
N GLU A 891 15.06 -0.21 39.48
CA GLU A 891 16.28 0.64 39.42
C GLU A 891 16.67 1.01 38.00
N SER A 892 16.46 0.10 37.03
CA SER A 892 16.77 0.32 35.61
C SER A 892 15.61 0.90 34.79
N ARG A 893 14.45 1.15 35.42
CA ARG A 893 13.19 1.53 34.74
C ARG A 893 12.73 2.93 35.13
N PRO A 894 13.37 4.00 34.64
CA PRO A 894 13.05 5.39 35.02
C PRO A 894 11.62 5.80 34.67
N ALA A 895 11.04 5.36 33.52
CA ALA A 895 9.67 5.65 33.17
C ALA A 895 8.68 4.99 34.13
N ALA A 896 8.87 3.72 34.48
CA ALA A 896 8.06 3.03 35.49
C ALA A 896 8.13 3.68 36.86
N ARG A 897 9.34 4.08 37.30
CA ARG A 897 9.52 4.83 38.59
C ARG A 897 8.75 6.13 38.58
N GLN A 898 8.80 6.87 37.47
CA GLN A 898 8.10 8.16 37.35
C GLN A 898 6.59 7.97 37.30
N LEU A 899 6.08 6.96 36.60
CA LEU A 899 4.66 6.64 36.60
C LEU A 899 4.17 6.19 37.97
N LEU A 900 4.89 5.30 38.64
CA LEU A 900 4.57 4.87 40.01
C LEU A 900 4.56 6.07 41.00
N TYR A 901 5.54 6.99 40.87
CA TYR A 901 5.54 8.22 41.62
C TYR A 901 4.26 9.04 41.40
N SER A 902 3.87 9.24 40.13
CA SER A 902 2.65 9.98 39.75
C SER A 902 1.40 9.35 40.36
N LEU A 903 1.22 8.04 40.20
CA LEU A 903 0.09 7.29 40.78
C LEU A 903 0.01 7.43 42.29
N LYS A 904 1.15 7.34 43.01
CA LYS A 904 1.17 7.48 44.45
C LYS A 904 0.90 8.94 44.91
N GLN A 905 1.37 9.97 44.20
CA GLN A 905 0.98 11.34 44.47
C GLN A 905 -0.53 11.54 44.32
N TYR A 906 -1.11 11.03 43.23
CA TYR A 906 -2.55 11.02 43.05
C TYR A 906 -3.30 10.34 44.19
N MET A 907 -2.87 9.15 44.58
CA MET A 907 -3.48 8.42 45.70
C MET A 907 -3.36 9.16 47.03
N LYS A 908 -2.33 10.01 47.24
CA LYS A 908 -2.23 10.85 48.46
C LYS A 908 -3.18 12.03 48.46
N SER A 909 -3.56 12.53 47.29
CA SER A 909 -4.44 13.67 47.11
C SER A 909 -5.90 13.38 47.44
N ASP A 910 -6.71 14.46 47.55
CA ASP A 910 -8.16 14.38 47.71
C ASP A 910 -8.88 14.02 46.44
N ALA A 911 -8.19 14.07 45.29
CA ALA A 911 -8.75 13.68 43.98
C ALA A 911 -8.97 12.15 43.87
N PHE A 912 -8.23 11.33 44.67
CA PHE A 912 -8.40 9.87 44.68
C PHE A 912 -9.70 9.51 45.42
N ARG A 913 -10.79 9.38 44.67
CA ARG A 913 -12.16 9.14 45.20
C ARG A 913 -12.88 8.12 44.35
N PRO A 914 -12.43 6.82 44.34
CA PRO A 914 -13.13 5.78 43.61
C PRO A 914 -14.56 5.66 44.12
N ASP A 915 -15.51 5.48 43.22
CA ASP A 915 -16.96 5.36 43.46
C ASP A 915 -17.48 3.95 43.24
N THR A 916 -16.87 3.19 42.36
CA THR A 916 -17.26 1.83 42.02
C THR A 916 -16.79 0.82 43.08
N GLU A 917 -17.71 0.09 43.72
CA GLU A 917 -17.39 -0.88 44.76
C GLU A 917 -17.24 -2.29 44.17
N ILE A 918 -16.14 -2.97 44.53
CA ILE A 918 -15.88 -4.37 44.13
C ILE A 918 -15.47 -5.17 45.38
N SER A 919 -15.89 -6.43 45.45
CA SER A 919 -15.55 -7.30 46.57
C SER A 919 -14.12 -7.81 46.50
N VAL A 920 -13.56 -8.17 47.64
CA VAL A 920 -12.21 -8.77 47.76
C VAL A 920 -12.12 -10.07 46.95
N GLU A 921 -13.18 -10.84 46.95
CA GLU A 921 -13.27 -12.14 46.25
C GLU A 921 -13.08 -11.96 44.75
N ILE A 922 -13.73 -10.96 44.17
CA ILE A 922 -13.61 -10.65 42.73
C ILE A 922 -12.19 -10.16 42.40
N ILE A 923 -11.61 -9.26 43.20
CA ILE A 923 -10.25 -8.78 42.99
C ILE A 923 -9.23 -9.94 43.06
N ASN A 924 -9.42 -10.89 43.98
CA ASN A 924 -8.54 -12.05 44.08
C ASN A 924 -8.60 -12.98 42.86
N GLN A 925 -9.70 -13.00 42.11
CA GLN A 925 -9.81 -13.78 40.87
C GLN A 925 -8.95 -13.23 39.72
N LEU A 926 -8.50 -11.98 39.81
CA LEU A 926 -7.55 -11.42 38.83
C LEU A 926 -6.23 -12.19 38.81
N ILE A 927 -5.85 -12.87 39.88
CA ILE A 927 -4.52 -13.42 40.06
C ILE A 927 -4.58 -14.95 40.07
N THR A 928 -3.71 -15.59 39.31
CA THR A 928 -3.50 -17.05 39.40
C THR A 928 -2.49 -17.36 40.48
N ASP A 929 -2.74 -18.38 41.33
CA ASP A 929 -1.83 -18.87 42.38
C ASP A 929 -0.66 -19.70 41.82
N GLN A 930 -0.51 -19.80 40.49
CA GLN A 930 0.59 -20.52 39.86
C GLN A 930 1.76 -19.56 39.59
N ILE A 931 2.82 -19.71 40.38
CA ILE A 931 4.21 -19.33 40.06
C ILE A 931 4.98 -20.60 39.85
#